data_3a7d9e6b07ac756f71186178cbf85ec0
#
_entry.id   3a7d9e6b07ac756f71186178cbf85ec0
#
_cell.length_a   1.000
_cell.length_b   1.000
_cell.length_c   1.000
_cell.angle_alpha   90.00
_cell.angle_beta   90.00
_cell.angle_gamma   90.00
#
_symmetry.space_group_name_H-M   'P 1'
#
loop_
_entity.id
_entity.type
_entity.pdbx_description
1 polymer ?
#
loop_
_entity_poly.entity_id
_entity_poly.type
_entity_poly.pdbx_seq_one_letter_code
_entity_poly.pdbx_strand_id
1 'polypeptide(L)'
;MNFKQLLSAAALATLSLVPSQTNAQQARPKGMPHLLKPHNSTLMLKAQKVPLGRELWGNVVKSTRWDNGTPEYGFYSFGASGSIDINEMFTDDNMYANASGAMVGNRLDVIRYDREQNVMYHYQYNASTGECENVSYLTDYSLWATETAVSADNKVYGVFFTGDAEGTELGIADYANETRTAIGTVSRYYVALGITKDNVLYGIDTNGNLYSINSTTAKEKFIGSTGVKVSGANNDWNVQSGEIDQKTGIFYWASTDPQGRSSLYTVDLATAKATKIGDFMHNEQVAMLTIPKETVKDAAPALASDMSLAFDKASLTGKVCFTAPSTTYIGGSLSGSLNYVVSVDGKQVKNGTANAGQKMEEALTVKRGIHSVAVCFSNAAGNGPKAYINSFIGDDIPLKPTNVKATVDIKTGKVNLSWTAVTKGINGGYVGDMKYNVVRYPDNKAIATATAATSVSDVLPGGDLTGYYYTVQAISGQRKSESVKSNSISFGDVLEPPYYQNFENANSMNTLTVLDENNDGTTWSFLENDGSNQPAVQISYAEDNHDDWLILPGLNLKAGVLYNVTYRVATQGSSYPEELEVKYGAEPTAAAMIHEVASKTEYTNQDYVTVKKEIVVDKDQVAYIGFHCTSSADWCYQLILNNISVVGNSLKAPDAITEISTTAATDGSLKVRIDFTAPSKAIDGTKLTSDMEVKIVRDGEVIQEMGAIKPGQKYYYLDNYAQNGYNYYSVIASNDEGVGRESKVVEAYVGEDTPAKVQNIKYSVDNDVITLTWDPVTTVSMEAICLMAKCHITFMRFTRAILVPTWNSLIV
;
A
#
# COMPACT_ATOMS: atom_id res chain seq x y z
N MET A 1 -5.92 19.91 16.18
CA MET A 1 -7.01 18.97 15.85
C MET A 1 -7.88 18.79 17.07
N ASN A 2 -9.21 18.77 16.92
CA ASN A 2 -10.10 18.65 18.07
C ASN A 2 -10.11 17.18 18.51
N PHE A 3 -10.13 16.89 19.81
CA PHE A 3 -10.12 15.54 20.41
C PHE A 3 -11.11 14.54 19.74
N LYS A 4 -12.25 15.04 19.24
CA LYS A 4 -13.21 14.27 18.44
C LYS A 4 -12.67 13.77 17.08
N GLN A 5 -11.70 14.46 16.48
CA GLN A 5 -11.08 14.03 15.21
C GLN A 5 -9.98 12.98 15.44
N LEU A 6 -9.28 13.05 16.59
CA LEU A 6 -8.35 12.00 17.00
C LEU A 6 -9.08 10.67 17.30
N LEU A 7 -10.24 10.74 17.97
CA LEU A 7 -11.03 9.57 18.31
C LEU A 7 -11.68 8.90 17.09
N SER A 8 -12.08 9.69 16.07
CA SER A 8 -12.59 9.11 14.81
C SER A 8 -11.47 8.39 14.02
N ALA A 9 -10.24 8.86 14.14
CA ALA A 9 -9.06 8.16 13.60
C ALA A 9 -8.70 6.92 14.44
N ALA A 10 -8.80 7.01 15.78
CA ALA A 10 -8.43 5.91 16.67
C ALA A 10 -9.37 4.70 16.61
N ALA A 11 -10.61 4.87 16.24
CA ALA A 11 -11.58 3.77 16.19
C ALA A 11 -11.49 2.89 14.93
N LEU A 12 -10.84 3.37 13.85
CA LEU A 12 -10.31 2.52 12.76
C LEU A 12 -8.95 1.96 13.15
N ALA A 13 -8.36 2.51 14.19
CA ALA A 13 -6.99 2.39 14.61
C ALA A 13 -6.86 1.55 15.87
N THR A 14 -7.39 0.38 15.87
CA THR A 14 -6.85 -0.59 16.81
C THR A 14 -5.40 -0.94 16.49
N LEU A 15 -4.82 -0.38 15.43
CA LEU A 15 -3.46 -0.74 14.99
C LEU A 15 -2.62 0.37 14.37
N SER A 16 -3.05 1.63 14.27
CA SER A 16 -2.23 2.66 13.63
C SER A 16 -2.28 4.02 14.30
N LEU A 17 -1.89 4.11 15.54
CA LEU A 17 -1.33 5.32 16.09
C LEU A 17 0.18 5.14 16.20
N VAL A 18 0.85 5.21 15.07
CA VAL A 18 2.22 5.67 15.07
C VAL A 18 2.14 7.18 15.26
N PRO A 19 2.71 7.76 16.32
CA PRO A 19 2.83 9.19 16.42
C PRO A 19 3.57 9.67 15.18
N SER A 20 3.02 10.65 14.46
CA SER A 20 3.81 11.41 13.50
C SER A 20 5.01 11.95 14.25
N GLN A 21 6.17 11.36 14.04
CA GLN A 21 7.41 11.89 14.52
C GLN A 21 7.64 13.23 13.83
N THR A 22 7.39 14.29 14.56
CA THR A 22 7.91 15.59 14.21
C THR A 22 9.42 15.49 14.15
N ASN A 23 9.95 15.62 12.96
CA ASN A 23 11.33 15.91 12.58
C ASN A 23 12.34 16.04 13.72
N ALA A 24 13.10 14.98 13.96
CA ALA A 24 14.48 15.10 14.32
C ALA A 24 15.27 14.33 13.26
N GLN A 25 15.79 15.04 12.26
CA GLN A 25 16.85 14.55 11.41
C GLN A 25 18.05 14.18 12.30
N GLN A 26 18.14 12.90 12.67
CA GLN A 26 19.41 12.35 13.14
C GLN A 26 20.14 11.82 11.91
N ALA A 27 21.24 12.49 11.60
CA ALA A 27 22.20 12.06 10.60
C ALA A 27 22.61 10.61 10.85
N ARG A 28 22.46 9.74 9.85
CA ARG A 28 22.97 8.37 9.88
C ARG A 28 24.50 8.39 10.10
N PRO A 29 25.04 7.59 11.03
CA PRO A 29 26.48 7.37 11.10
C PRO A 29 26.92 6.58 9.86
N LYS A 30 27.86 7.12 9.10
CA LYS A 30 28.59 6.38 8.06
C LYS A 30 29.44 5.28 8.74
N GLY A 31 29.26 4.04 8.28
CA GLY A 31 30.20 2.96 8.52
C GLY A 31 29.69 1.90 9.50
N MET A 32 28.86 0.97 9.06
CA MET A 32 28.78 -0.35 9.68
C MET A 32 29.70 -1.33 8.94
N PRO A 33 30.54 -2.12 9.66
CA PRO A 33 31.36 -3.13 9.04
C PRO A 33 30.52 -4.30 8.56
N HIS A 34 30.94 -4.91 7.45
CA HIS A 34 30.38 -6.17 6.95
C HIS A 34 30.36 -7.23 8.05
N LEU A 35 29.19 -7.73 8.39
CA LEU A 35 29.03 -8.86 9.28
C LEU A 35 29.57 -10.12 8.59
N LEU A 36 30.54 -10.71 9.26
CA LEU A 36 31.14 -12.00 8.94
C LEU A 36 30.06 -13.09 8.92
N LYS A 37 30.15 -13.98 7.93
CA LYS A 37 29.31 -15.18 7.82
C LYS A 37 29.36 -15.98 9.11
N PRO A 38 28.22 -16.48 9.64
CA PRO A 38 28.23 -17.34 10.81
C PRO A 38 28.86 -18.69 10.42
N HIS A 39 29.77 -19.13 11.26
CA HIS A 39 30.29 -20.50 11.23
C HIS A 39 29.15 -21.49 11.47
N ASN A 40 29.08 -22.52 10.63
CA ASN A 40 28.25 -23.71 10.82
C ASN A 40 28.57 -24.39 12.16
N SER A 41 27.69 -24.23 13.13
CA SER A 41 27.53 -25.18 14.22
C SER A 41 26.18 -25.85 14.04
N THR A 42 26.20 -27.10 13.60
CA THR A 42 25.05 -27.98 13.42
C THR A 42 24.50 -28.36 14.78
N LEU A 43 23.74 -27.47 15.42
CA LEU A 43 22.78 -27.86 16.44
C LEU A 43 21.50 -28.22 15.69
N MET A 44 21.29 -29.51 15.45
CA MET A 44 19.98 -30.05 15.10
C MET A 44 19.06 -29.81 16.30
N LEU A 45 18.41 -28.64 16.35
CA LEU A 45 17.21 -28.44 17.14
C LEU A 45 16.17 -29.39 16.55
N LYS A 46 15.75 -30.38 17.32
CA LYS A 46 14.59 -31.21 16.97
C LYS A 46 13.45 -30.29 16.63
N ALA A 47 13.00 -30.31 15.38
CA ALA A 47 11.81 -29.59 14.96
C ALA A 47 10.68 -29.98 15.93
N GLN A 48 10.15 -28.98 16.64
CA GLN A 48 9.03 -29.19 17.54
C GLN A 48 7.87 -29.71 16.69
N LYS A 49 7.42 -30.95 16.97
CA LYS A 49 6.28 -31.54 16.28
C LYS A 49 5.06 -30.71 16.62
N VAL A 50 4.58 -29.92 15.65
CA VAL A 50 3.29 -29.22 15.77
C VAL A 50 2.20 -30.29 15.94
N PRO A 51 1.35 -30.24 16.99
CA PRO A 51 0.25 -31.16 17.12
C PRO A 51 -0.70 -30.94 15.94
N LEU A 52 -0.90 -31.98 15.11
CA LEU A 52 -1.86 -31.95 14.02
C LEU A 52 -3.26 -31.71 14.60
N GLY A 53 -3.95 -30.65 14.14
CA GLY A 53 -5.36 -30.48 14.37
C GLY A 53 -5.78 -29.96 15.73
N ARG A 54 -4.95 -29.19 16.44
CA ARG A 54 -5.39 -28.47 17.64
C ARG A 54 -6.62 -27.62 17.31
N GLU A 55 -7.70 -27.79 18.09
CA GLU A 55 -8.86 -26.92 17.99
C GLU A 55 -8.55 -25.54 18.58
N LEU A 56 -8.81 -24.50 17.80
CA LEU A 56 -8.69 -23.09 18.14
C LEU A 56 -10.06 -22.42 17.97
N TRP A 57 -10.32 -21.41 18.76
CA TRP A 57 -11.50 -20.57 18.66
C TRP A 57 -11.09 -19.11 18.48
N GLY A 58 -11.97 -18.30 17.87
CA GLY A 58 -11.72 -16.87 17.75
C GLY A 58 -12.90 -16.11 17.16
N ASN A 59 -12.89 -14.80 17.34
CA ASN A 59 -13.85 -13.90 16.74
C ASN A 59 -13.46 -13.57 15.30
N VAL A 60 -14.26 -13.99 14.33
CA VAL A 60 -14.05 -13.66 12.92
C VAL A 60 -14.72 -12.33 12.61
N VAL A 61 -13.91 -11.35 12.23
CA VAL A 61 -14.33 -9.96 11.99
C VAL A 61 -14.33 -9.57 10.51
N LYS A 62 -13.75 -10.40 9.65
CA LYS A 62 -13.74 -10.22 8.19
C LYS A 62 -13.56 -11.58 7.50
N SER A 63 -14.23 -11.76 6.37
CA SER A 63 -14.04 -12.92 5.50
C SER A 63 -14.49 -12.58 4.09
N THR A 64 -13.77 -13.03 3.06
CA THR A 64 -14.18 -12.92 1.64
C THR A 64 -15.40 -13.78 1.33
N ARG A 65 -15.78 -14.69 2.23
CA ARG A 65 -17.03 -15.46 2.13
C ARG A 65 -18.28 -14.56 2.18
N TRP A 66 -18.16 -13.34 2.73
CA TRP A 66 -19.24 -12.36 2.89
C TRP A 66 -19.26 -11.27 1.80
N ASP A 67 -18.32 -11.26 0.85
CA ASP A 67 -18.18 -10.18 -0.15
C ASP A 67 -19.43 -9.90 -0.99
N ASN A 68 -20.37 -10.87 -1.06
CA ASN A 68 -21.64 -10.74 -1.79
C ASN A 68 -22.88 -10.94 -0.89
N GLY A 69 -22.75 -10.83 0.43
CA GLY A 69 -23.81 -11.10 1.40
C GLY A 69 -23.74 -10.23 2.65
N THR A 70 -24.56 -10.57 3.63
CA THR A 70 -24.48 -9.94 4.96
C THR A 70 -23.33 -10.56 5.73
N PRO A 71 -22.43 -9.77 6.36
CA PRO A 71 -21.40 -10.31 7.23
C PRO A 71 -21.99 -11.10 8.41
N GLU A 72 -21.35 -12.20 8.74
CA GLU A 72 -21.72 -13.09 9.86
C GLU A 72 -20.62 -13.01 10.92
N TYR A 73 -20.49 -11.86 11.57
CA TYR A 73 -19.51 -11.65 12.65
C TYR A 73 -19.82 -12.58 13.81
N GLY A 74 -18.81 -13.14 14.44
CA GLY A 74 -19.07 -14.07 15.53
C GLY A 74 -17.88 -14.90 15.96
N PHE A 75 -18.16 -15.84 16.84
CA PHE A 75 -17.17 -16.75 17.40
C PHE A 75 -17.20 -18.07 16.66
N TYR A 76 -16.04 -18.47 16.17
CA TYR A 76 -15.86 -19.64 15.31
C TYR A 76 -14.80 -20.57 15.88
N SER A 77 -14.96 -21.87 15.60
CA SER A 77 -13.94 -22.89 15.85
C SER A 77 -13.27 -23.33 14.55
N PHE A 78 -12.01 -23.72 14.64
CA PHE A 78 -11.25 -24.27 13.50
C PHE A 78 -10.11 -25.15 13.97
N GLY A 79 -9.65 -26.05 13.08
CA GLY A 79 -8.53 -26.95 13.35
C GLY A 79 -7.19 -26.36 12.86
N ALA A 80 -6.15 -26.47 13.67
CA ALA A 80 -4.81 -26.02 13.31
C ALA A 80 -4.09 -27.00 12.37
N SER A 81 -4.62 -27.27 11.17
CA SER A 81 -3.99 -28.14 10.19
C SER A 81 -4.46 -27.88 8.75
N GLY A 82 -3.54 -27.91 7.79
CA GLY A 82 -3.86 -27.79 6.36
C GLY A 82 -4.49 -26.42 6.02
N SER A 83 -5.35 -26.37 4.99
CA SER A 83 -6.18 -25.18 4.72
C SER A 83 -7.20 -25.02 5.84
N ILE A 84 -7.26 -23.83 6.41
CA ILE A 84 -8.09 -23.55 7.59
C ILE A 84 -9.49 -23.16 7.13
N ASP A 85 -10.50 -23.92 7.53
CA ASP A 85 -11.90 -23.56 7.40
C ASP A 85 -12.52 -23.36 8.79
N ILE A 86 -13.45 -22.40 8.88
CA ILE A 86 -14.10 -22.01 10.14
C ILE A 86 -15.46 -22.70 10.27
N ASN A 87 -15.79 -23.10 11.51
CA ASN A 87 -17.10 -23.62 11.86
C ASN A 87 -17.77 -22.65 12.83
N GLU A 88 -18.96 -22.18 12.48
CA GLU A 88 -19.73 -21.28 13.30
C GLU A 88 -20.06 -21.90 14.66
N MET A 89 -19.81 -21.14 15.71
CA MET A 89 -20.30 -21.46 17.06
C MET A 89 -21.52 -20.61 17.40
N PHE A 90 -21.42 -19.32 17.20
CA PHE A 90 -22.52 -18.35 17.24
C PHE A 90 -22.12 -17.04 16.56
N THR A 91 -23.10 -16.29 16.08
CA THR A 91 -22.91 -14.99 15.41
C THR A 91 -23.71 -13.90 16.14
N ASP A 92 -23.17 -12.68 16.15
CA ASP A 92 -23.82 -11.48 16.67
C ASP A 92 -23.21 -10.26 15.99
N ASP A 93 -24.05 -9.35 15.47
CA ASP A 93 -23.64 -8.12 14.79
C ASP A 93 -22.77 -7.22 15.68
N ASN A 94 -22.85 -7.38 17.00
CA ASN A 94 -22.02 -6.63 17.94
C ASN A 94 -20.58 -7.14 18.01
N MET A 95 -20.25 -8.24 17.35
CA MET A 95 -18.90 -8.82 17.33
C MET A 95 -18.01 -8.33 16.17
N TYR A 96 -18.45 -7.31 15.43
CA TYR A 96 -17.64 -6.73 14.35
C TYR A 96 -16.48 -5.88 14.87
N ALA A 97 -15.39 -5.86 14.12
CA ALA A 97 -14.26 -4.94 14.28
C ALA A 97 -13.64 -4.86 15.69
N ASN A 98 -13.62 -5.96 16.45
CA ASN A 98 -13.08 -5.96 17.80
C ASN A 98 -11.90 -6.90 17.95
N ALA A 99 -10.77 -6.32 18.33
CA ALA A 99 -9.57 -7.05 18.72
C ALA A 99 -9.45 -7.20 20.26
N SER A 100 -10.32 -6.58 21.04
CA SER A 100 -10.20 -6.48 22.47
C SER A 100 -11.26 -7.31 23.20
N GLY A 101 -10.80 -8.11 24.13
CA GLY A 101 -11.64 -9.00 24.93
C GLY A 101 -10.90 -10.28 25.31
N ALA A 102 -11.53 -11.16 26.06
CA ALA A 102 -10.95 -12.43 26.43
C ALA A 102 -12.00 -13.48 26.79
N MET A 103 -11.66 -14.74 26.62
CA MET A 103 -12.49 -15.85 27.11
C MET A 103 -11.90 -16.44 28.40
N VAL A 104 -12.66 -16.35 29.49
CA VAL A 104 -12.32 -16.95 30.78
C VAL A 104 -13.35 -18.01 31.19
N GLY A 105 -12.96 -19.27 31.12
CA GLY A 105 -13.91 -20.38 31.33
C GLY A 105 -14.92 -20.42 30.22
N ASN A 106 -16.21 -20.25 30.55
CA ASN A 106 -17.32 -20.21 29.61
C ASN A 106 -17.82 -18.77 29.31
N ARG A 107 -17.18 -17.77 29.91
CA ARG A 107 -17.54 -16.37 29.71
C ARG A 107 -16.60 -15.76 28.68
N LEU A 108 -17.16 -15.17 27.63
CA LEU A 108 -16.48 -14.39 26.63
C LEU A 108 -16.79 -12.92 26.85
N ASP A 109 -15.81 -12.13 27.19
CA ASP A 109 -15.90 -10.69 27.34
C ASP A 109 -15.40 -10.02 26.03
N VAL A 110 -16.20 -9.12 25.47
CA VAL A 110 -15.90 -8.40 24.23
C VAL A 110 -16.00 -6.91 24.46
N ILE A 111 -14.93 -6.19 24.20
CA ILE A 111 -14.89 -4.72 24.28
C ILE A 111 -15.03 -4.14 22.87
N ARG A 112 -16.07 -3.35 22.65
CA ARG A 112 -16.38 -2.75 21.37
C ARG A 112 -16.45 -1.23 21.47
N TYR A 113 -15.85 -0.52 20.52
CA TYR A 113 -16.02 0.91 20.35
C TYR A 113 -17.03 1.22 19.24
N ASP A 114 -18.09 1.92 19.60
CA ASP A 114 -19.09 2.43 18.65
C ASP A 114 -18.69 3.85 18.22
N ARG A 115 -18.39 4.00 16.95
CA ARG A 115 -17.92 5.27 16.37
C ARG A 115 -19.01 6.31 16.25
N GLU A 116 -20.20 5.88 15.89
CA GLU A 116 -21.32 6.80 15.64
C GLU A 116 -21.76 7.44 16.94
N GLN A 117 -21.79 6.65 18.02
CA GLN A 117 -22.18 7.11 19.34
C GLN A 117 -21.01 7.60 20.20
N ASN A 118 -19.76 7.32 19.80
CA ASN A 118 -18.54 7.61 20.53
C ASN A 118 -18.52 7.00 21.94
N VAL A 119 -18.94 5.73 22.03
CA VAL A 119 -19.11 4.99 23.28
C VAL A 119 -18.40 3.64 23.20
N MET A 120 -17.81 3.22 24.32
CA MET A 120 -17.28 1.86 24.50
C MET A 120 -18.35 1.00 25.15
N TYR A 121 -18.56 -0.20 24.57
CA TYR A 121 -19.42 -1.22 25.11
C TYR A 121 -18.61 -2.38 25.61
N HIS A 122 -19.08 -3.01 26.69
CA HIS A 122 -18.64 -4.30 27.16
C HIS A 122 -19.78 -5.30 27.05
N TYR A 123 -19.61 -6.28 26.17
CA TYR A 123 -20.55 -7.41 26.01
C TYR A 123 -20.02 -8.63 26.71
N GLN A 124 -20.89 -9.35 27.40
CA GLN A 124 -20.60 -10.62 28.07
C GLN A 124 -21.42 -11.72 27.45
N TYR A 125 -20.75 -12.68 26.79
CA TYR A 125 -21.39 -13.82 26.18
C TYR A 125 -21.13 -15.11 26.94
N ASN A 126 -22.12 -16.01 26.96
CA ASN A 126 -21.90 -17.39 27.29
C ASN A 126 -21.34 -18.13 26.07
N ALA A 127 -20.07 -18.54 26.12
CA ALA A 127 -19.38 -19.12 24.97
C ALA A 127 -19.94 -20.48 24.51
N SER A 128 -20.72 -21.17 25.35
CA SER A 128 -21.36 -22.45 25.00
C SER A 128 -22.72 -22.28 24.32
N THR A 129 -23.46 -21.20 24.66
CA THR A 129 -24.81 -20.96 24.13
C THR A 129 -24.84 -19.85 23.10
N GLY A 130 -23.85 -18.99 23.06
CA GLY A 130 -23.81 -17.77 22.24
C GLY A 130 -24.73 -16.66 22.76
N GLU A 131 -25.34 -16.83 23.92
CA GLU A 131 -26.27 -15.84 24.50
C GLU A 131 -25.47 -14.67 25.08
N CYS A 132 -25.85 -13.43 24.71
CA CYS A 132 -25.34 -12.22 25.35
C CYS A 132 -26.02 -12.05 26.70
N GLU A 133 -25.31 -12.30 27.80
CA GLU A 133 -25.84 -12.30 29.17
C GLU A 133 -25.84 -10.90 29.78
N ASN A 134 -24.96 -10.00 29.34
CA ASN A 134 -24.89 -8.64 29.85
C ASN A 134 -24.26 -7.67 28.81
N VAL A 135 -24.72 -6.41 28.84
CA VAL A 135 -24.16 -5.30 28.09
C VAL A 135 -24.02 -4.10 29.00
N SER A 136 -22.84 -3.49 29.08
CA SER A 136 -22.61 -2.26 29.83
C SER A 136 -21.89 -1.22 28.99
N TYR A 137 -21.98 0.03 29.48
CA TYR A 137 -21.29 1.17 28.86
C TYR A 137 -20.03 1.48 29.68
N LEU A 138 -18.89 1.50 29.03
CA LEU A 138 -17.66 1.92 29.64
C LEU A 138 -17.50 3.44 29.54
N THR A 139 -17.19 4.07 30.68
CA THR A 139 -17.03 5.54 30.77
C THR A 139 -15.66 6.02 30.28
N ASP A 140 -14.72 5.11 30.09
CA ASP A 140 -13.35 5.39 29.64
C ASP A 140 -12.81 4.28 28.75
N TYR A 141 -11.57 4.41 28.31
CA TYR A 141 -10.89 3.48 27.43
C TYR A 141 -9.99 2.48 28.18
N SER A 142 -10.15 2.35 29.47
CA SER A 142 -9.24 1.58 30.32
C SER A 142 -9.16 0.08 29.97
N LEU A 143 -10.22 -0.49 29.40
CA LEU A 143 -10.28 -1.89 28.95
C LEU A 143 -10.04 -2.09 27.47
N TRP A 144 -9.71 -1.05 26.73
CA TRP A 144 -9.38 -1.17 25.31
C TRP A 144 -7.94 -1.62 25.13
N ALA A 145 -7.76 -2.83 24.64
CA ALA A 145 -6.44 -3.44 24.45
C ALA A 145 -6.10 -3.57 22.96
N THR A 146 -4.83 -3.59 22.63
CA THR A 146 -4.34 -4.02 21.32
C THR A 146 -4.46 -5.54 21.18
N GLU A 147 -4.19 -6.27 22.27
CA GLU A 147 -4.33 -7.73 22.37
C GLU A 147 -4.33 -8.17 23.83
N THR A 148 -4.89 -9.35 24.10
CA THR A 148 -4.98 -9.93 25.45
C THR A 148 -4.50 -11.39 25.49
N ALA A 149 -4.11 -11.86 26.67
CA ALA A 149 -3.75 -13.25 26.93
C ALA A 149 -4.25 -13.72 28.30
N VAL A 150 -4.76 -14.92 28.38
CA VAL A 150 -5.34 -15.48 29.63
C VAL A 150 -4.38 -16.46 30.27
N SER A 151 -3.95 -16.16 31.50
CA SER A 151 -3.05 -17.01 32.27
C SER A 151 -3.73 -18.29 32.79
N ALA A 152 -2.90 -19.23 33.28
CA ALA A 152 -3.41 -20.51 33.85
C ALA A 152 -4.32 -20.30 35.08
N ASP A 153 -4.08 -19.23 35.84
CA ASP A 153 -4.92 -18.81 36.98
C ASP A 153 -6.06 -17.87 36.62
N ASN A 154 -6.43 -17.79 35.30
CA ASN A 154 -7.53 -17.02 34.77
C ASN A 154 -7.39 -15.48 34.89
N LYS A 155 -6.18 -14.95 35.05
CA LYS A 155 -5.95 -13.52 34.92
C LYS A 155 -5.85 -13.14 33.46
N VAL A 156 -6.47 -12.03 33.10
CA VAL A 156 -6.42 -11.49 31.74
C VAL A 156 -5.36 -10.41 31.68
N TYR A 157 -4.22 -10.74 31.12
CA TYR A 157 -3.19 -9.77 30.78
C TYR A 157 -3.51 -9.13 29.44
N GLY A 158 -3.19 -7.85 29.28
CA GLY A 158 -3.37 -7.16 28.01
C GLY A 158 -2.44 -5.98 27.85
N VAL A 159 -2.23 -5.60 26.61
CA VAL A 159 -1.56 -4.35 26.25
C VAL A 159 -2.65 -3.34 25.91
N PHE A 160 -2.90 -2.44 26.84
CA PHE A 160 -4.04 -1.51 26.80
C PHE A 160 -3.57 -0.12 26.36
N PHE A 161 -4.46 0.62 25.69
CA PHE A 161 -4.23 2.03 25.43
C PHE A 161 -4.24 2.83 26.73
N THR A 162 -3.37 3.85 26.81
CA THR A 162 -3.41 4.84 27.90
C THR A 162 -4.62 5.76 27.73
N GLY A 163 -5.00 6.49 28.78
CA GLY A 163 -6.24 7.30 28.78
C GLY A 163 -6.26 8.43 27.73
N ASP A 164 -5.10 8.81 27.19
CA ASP A 164 -4.94 9.76 26.07
C ASP A 164 -4.85 9.09 24.70
N ALA A 165 -4.85 7.76 24.66
CA ALA A 165 -4.64 6.92 23.48
C ALA A 165 -3.30 7.17 22.73
N GLU A 166 -2.34 7.87 23.36
CA GLU A 166 -1.03 8.17 22.77
C GLU A 166 0.06 7.13 23.15
N GLY A 167 -0.26 6.20 24.05
CA GLY A 167 0.68 5.16 24.52
C GLY A 167 -0.02 3.87 24.87
N THR A 168 0.79 2.87 25.21
CA THR A 168 0.31 1.56 25.65
C THR A 168 0.97 1.14 26.95
N GLU A 169 0.22 0.39 27.76
CA GLU A 169 0.72 -0.19 29.00
C GLU A 169 0.26 -1.64 29.16
N LEU A 170 1.13 -2.46 29.73
CA LEU A 170 0.75 -3.79 30.19
C LEU A 170 -0.09 -3.65 31.45
N GLY A 171 -1.20 -4.38 31.49
CA GLY A 171 -2.09 -4.41 32.66
C GLY A 171 -2.80 -5.75 32.81
N ILE A 172 -3.56 -5.85 33.90
CA ILE A 172 -4.48 -6.97 34.15
C ILE A 172 -5.89 -6.42 34.17
N ALA A 173 -6.76 -6.93 33.27
CA ALA A 173 -8.17 -6.59 33.24
C ALA A 173 -8.97 -7.42 34.25
N ASP A 174 -9.90 -6.77 34.91
CA ASP A 174 -10.99 -7.38 35.66
C ASP A 174 -12.29 -6.99 34.99
N TYR A 175 -12.73 -7.81 34.03
CA TYR A 175 -13.96 -7.59 33.28
C TYR A 175 -15.22 -7.70 34.15
N ALA A 176 -15.16 -8.40 35.31
CA ALA A 176 -16.30 -8.49 36.21
C ALA A 176 -16.58 -7.16 36.93
N ASN A 177 -15.53 -6.41 37.25
CA ASN A 177 -15.61 -5.10 37.90
C ASN A 177 -15.34 -3.93 36.93
N GLU A 178 -15.12 -4.23 35.64
CA GLU A 178 -14.82 -3.25 34.56
C GLU A 178 -13.65 -2.33 34.92
N THR A 179 -12.59 -2.91 35.49
CA THR A 179 -11.41 -2.21 35.93
C THR A 179 -10.13 -2.84 35.38
N ARG A 180 -9.03 -2.07 35.43
CA ARG A 180 -7.70 -2.51 35.03
C ARG A 180 -6.69 -2.16 36.11
N THR A 181 -5.78 -3.07 36.37
CA THR A 181 -4.58 -2.81 37.18
C THR A 181 -3.39 -2.66 36.27
N ALA A 182 -2.80 -1.46 36.18
CA ALA A 182 -1.61 -1.19 35.38
C ALA A 182 -0.38 -1.87 35.97
N ILE A 183 0.50 -2.42 35.13
CA ILE A 183 1.77 -3.04 35.50
C ILE A 183 2.93 -2.11 35.12
N GLY A 184 2.88 -1.54 33.89
CA GLY A 184 3.90 -0.61 33.42
C GLY A 184 3.79 -0.36 31.90
N THR A 185 4.45 0.71 31.45
CA THR A 185 4.46 1.12 30.06
C THR A 185 5.19 0.09 29.19
N VAL A 186 4.66 -0.17 28.00
CA VAL A 186 5.32 -0.91 26.92
C VAL A 186 5.54 0.05 25.73
N SER A 187 6.57 -0.22 24.93
CA SER A 187 7.05 0.75 23.94
C SER A 187 6.46 0.53 22.54
N ARG A 188 5.55 -0.43 22.38
CA ARG A 188 5.03 -0.84 21.06
C ARG A 188 3.63 -1.42 21.11
N TYR A 189 3.00 -1.48 19.94
CA TYR A 189 1.74 -2.15 19.74
C TYR A 189 1.98 -3.63 19.40
N TYR A 190 1.19 -4.52 19.97
CA TYR A 190 1.26 -5.94 19.71
C TYR A 190 0.02 -6.40 18.93
N VAL A 191 0.24 -7.15 17.85
CA VAL A 191 -0.79 -7.74 17.00
C VAL A 191 -1.13 -9.18 17.38
N ALA A 192 -0.34 -9.77 18.26
CA ALA A 192 -0.57 -11.08 18.87
C ALA A 192 0.08 -11.12 20.24
N LEU A 193 -0.62 -11.68 21.20
CA LEU A 193 -0.15 -11.83 22.58
C LEU A 193 -0.46 -13.24 23.08
N GLY A 194 0.43 -13.84 23.84
CA GLY A 194 0.19 -15.12 24.48
C GLY A 194 0.98 -15.23 25.78
N ILE A 195 0.50 -16.03 26.71
CA ILE A 195 1.13 -16.23 28.01
C ILE A 195 1.43 -17.72 28.28
N THR A 196 2.64 -18.02 28.70
CA THR A 196 3.03 -19.37 29.08
C THR A 196 2.46 -19.76 30.45
N LYS A 197 2.45 -21.07 30.74
CA LYS A 197 2.06 -21.57 32.08
C LYS A 197 2.90 -20.99 33.25
N ASP A 198 4.12 -20.54 32.95
CA ASP A 198 5.03 -19.95 33.92
C ASP A 198 4.88 -18.40 33.96
N ASN A 199 3.79 -17.87 33.42
CA ASN A 199 3.43 -16.45 33.36
C ASN A 199 4.47 -15.56 32.65
N VAL A 200 5.14 -16.08 31.63
CA VAL A 200 5.93 -15.26 30.69
C VAL A 200 5.07 -14.89 29.51
N LEU A 201 4.90 -13.60 29.26
CA LEU A 201 4.19 -13.09 28.10
C LEU A 201 5.12 -13.06 26.88
N TYR A 202 4.55 -13.34 25.72
CA TYR A 202 5.18 -13.18 24.42
C TYR A 202 4.24 -12.40 23.50
N GLY A 203 4.79 -11.42 22.80
CA GLY A 203 4.02 -10.60 21.88
C GLY A 203 4.72 -10.43 20.53
N ILE A 204 3.96 -10.38 19.46
CA ILE A 204 4.42 -10.04 18.11
C ILE A 204 4.00 -8.60 17.85
N ASP A 205 4.97 -7.73 17.50
CA ASP A 205 4.71 -6.34 17.22
C ASP A 205 4.19 -6.10 15.77
N THR A 206 3.84 -4.86 15.46
CA THR A 206 3.38 -4.44 14.13
C THR A 206 4.42 -4.58 13.01
N ASN A 207 5.67 -4.90 13.33
CA ASN A 207 6.74 -5.21 12.38
C ASN A 207 7.01 -6.72 12.24
N GLY A 208 6.19 -7.56 12.86
CA GLY A 208 6.36 -9.02 12.85
C GLY A 208 7.53 -9.52 13.68
N ASN A 209 7.93 -8.78 14.71
CA ASN A 209 9.01 -9.17 15.62
C ASN A 209 8.47 -9.74 16.93
N LEU A 210 9.06 -10.82 17.39
CA LEU A 210 8.71 -11.46 18.67
C LEU A 210 9.49 -10.85 19.83
N TYR A 211 8.77 -10.58 20.90
CA TYR A 211 9.32 -10.12 22.20
C TYR A 211 8.83 -11.02 23.33
N SER A 212 9.64 -11.21 24.37
CA SER A 212 9.14 -11.63 25.68
C SER A 212 8.91 -10.40 26.55
N ILE A 213 7.84 -10.44 27.34
CA ILE A 213 7.41 -9.33 28.19
C ILE A 213 7.30 -9.87 29.63
N ASN A 214 7.96 -9.22 30.56
CA ASN A 214 7.86 -9.61 31.97
C ASN A 214 6.50 -9.21 32.54
N SER A 215 5.70 -10.19 32.96
CA SER A 215 4.33 -10.01 33.43
C SER A 215 4.16 -9.22 34.73
N THR A 216 5.27 -8.87 35.41
CA THR A 216 5.25 -8.10 36.67
C THR A 216 5.90 -6.72 36.54
N THR A 217 6.70 -6.48 35.52
CA THR A 217 7.48 -5.24 35.35
C THR A 217 7.26 -4.57 33.98
N ALA A 218 6.48 -5.19 33.09
CA ALA A 218 6.28 -4.78 31.69
C ALA A 218 7.59 -4.71 30.85
N LYS A 219 8.72 -5.20 31.38
CA LYS A 219 10.00 -5.09 30.66
C LYS A 219 10.03 -6.00 29.45
N GLU A 220 10.25 -5.40 28.29
CA GLU A 220 10.31 -6.06 26.99
C GLU A 220 11.72 -6.53 26.65
N LYS A 221 11.83 -7.70 26.00
CA LYS A 221 13.09 -8.24 25.49
C LYS A 221 12.86 -8.77 24.08
N PHE A 222 13.55 -8.20 23.09
CA PHE A 222 13.55 -8.67 21.71
C PHE A 222 14.12 -10.09 21.61
N ILE A 223 13.45 -10.94 20.84
CA ILE A 223 13.87 -12.33 20.56
C ILE A 223 14.34 -12.45 19.12
N GLY A 224 13.56 -11.98 18.14
CA GLY A 224 13.89 -12.06 16.72
C GLY A 224 12.72 -11.68 15.82
N SER A 225 12.96 -11.67 14.52
CA SER A 225 11.89 -11.51 13.51
C SER A 225 11.24 -12.86 13.21
N THR A 226 9.90 -12.86 13.07
CA THR A 226 9.15 -14.04 12.64
C THR A 226 9.40 -14.40 11.18
N GLY A 227 9.86 -13.45 10.36
CA GLY A 227 10.03 -13.58 8.92
C GLY A 227 8.71 -13.52 8.15
N VAL A 228 7.62 -13.12 8.80
CA VAL A 228 6.29 -12.97 8.18
C VAL A 228 5.98 -11.47 8.02
N LYS A 229 5.55 -11.07 6.83
CA LYS A 229 5.01 -9.72 6.61
C LYS A 229 3.66 -9.62 7.32
N VAL A 230 3.48 -8.57 8.11
CA VAL A 230 2.28 -8.36 8.92
C VAL A 230 1.59 -7.06 8.54
N SER A 231 0.26 -7.06 8.64
CA SER A 231 -0.55 -5.85 8.60
C SER A 231 -0.35 -5.00 9.86
N GLY A 232 -0.48 -3.68 9.75
CA GLY A 232 -0.46 -2.74 10.88
C GLY A 232 0.76 -1.81 10.92
N ALA A 233 1.77 -2.02 10.05
CA ALA A 233 2.93 -1.12 9.99
C ALA A 233 2.66 0.17 9.20
N ASN A 234 1.73 0.14 8.23
CA ASN A 234 1.50 1.21 7.23
C ASN A 234 0.01 1.60 7.08
N ASN A 235 -0.73 1.71 8.18
CA ASN A 235 -2.16 2.05 8.16
C ASN A 235 -3.08 1.02 7.47
N ASP A 236 -2.65 -0.17 7.21
CA ASP A 236 -3.49 -1.26 6.78
C ASP A 236 -4.12 -1.94 8.02
N TRP A 237 -5.42 -2.01 8.03
CA TRP A 237 -6.28 -2.26 9.19
C TRP A 237 -6.74 -3.70 9.31
N ASN A 238 -5.85 -4.65 9.18
CA ASN A 238 -6.21 -6.05 9.21
C ASN A 238 -5.99 -6.66 10.61
N VAL A 239 -7.01 -7.33 11.11
CA VAL A 239 -7.02 -7.91 12.46
C VAL A 239 -6.20 -9.18 12.50
N GLN A 240 -5.47 -9.37 13.61
CA GLN A 240 -4.64 -10.53 13.91
C GLN A 240 -4.79 -10.85 15.38
N SER A 241 -4.45 -12.05 15.79
CA SER A 241 -4.45 -12.45 17.21
C SER A 241 -3.59 -13.67 17.44
N GLY A 242 -3.13 -13.85 18.68
CA GLY A 242 -2.29 -14.99 19.07
C GLY A 242 -2.62 -15.55 20.44
N GLU A 243 -2.32 -16.84 20.66
CA GLU A 243 -2.47 -17.49 21.94
C GLU A 243 -1.42 -18.61 22.11
N ILE A 244 -0.93 -18.79 23.34
CA ILE A 244 0.00 -19.87 23.69
C ILE A 244 -0.78 -21.03 24.32
N ASP A 245 -0.68 -22.20 23.72
CA ASP A 245 -1.11 -23.43 24.38
C ASP A 245 -0.25 -23.70 25.61
N GLN A 246 -0.76 -23.42 26.78
CA GLN A 246 -0.03 -23.54 28.04
C GLN A 246 0.38 -24.98 28.39
N LYS A 247 -0.21 -25.99 27.76
CA LYS A 247 0.19 -27.39 27.94
C LYS A 247 1.38 -27.78 27.05
N THR A 248 1.40 -27.30 25.81
CA THR A 248 2.44 -27.64 24.84
C THR A 248 3.52 -26.59 24.70
N GLY A 249 3.25 -25.35 25.10
CA GLY A 249 4.14 -24.19 24.93
C GLY A 249 4.18 -23.66 23.50
N ILE A 250 3.27 -24.11 22.63
CA ILE A 250 3.21 -23.68 21.23
C ILE A 250 2.45 -22.35 21.14
N PHE A 251 3.05 -21.36 20.51
CA PHE A 251 2.41 -20.10 20.22
C PHE A 251 1.73 -20.17 18.84
N TYR A 252 0.41 -20.16 18.80
CA TYR A 252 -0.40 -20.06 17.59
C TYR A 252 -0.65 -18.59 17.27
N TRP A 253 -0.57 -18.24 16.00
CA TRP A 253 -0.77 -16.89 15.52
C TRP A 253 -1.60 -16.87 14.23
N ALA A 254 -2.80 -16.31 14.31
CA ALA A 254 -3.64 -15.99 13.16
C ALA A 254 -3.19 -14.63 12.61
N SER A 255 -2.32 -14.68 11.62
CA SER A 255 -1.71 -13.50 10.99
C SER A 255 -2.50 -13.07 9.77
N THR A 256 -2.55 -11.76 9.54
CA THR A 256 -3.06 -11.19 8.29
C THR A 256 -1.99 -10.29 7.68
N ASP A 257 -1.73 -10.44 6.38
CA ASP A 257 -0.76 -9.62 5.65
C ASP A 257 -1.36 -8.28 5.20
N PRO A 258 -0.56 -7.33 4.69
CA PRO A 258 -1.05 -6.04 4.21
C PRO A 258 -2.10 -6.12 3.10
N GLN A 259 -2.14 -7.20 2.33
CA GLN A 259 -3.16 -7.45 1.30
C GLN A 259 -4.44 -8.10 1.84
N GLY A 260 -4.55 -8.28 3.16
CA GLY A 260 -5.71 -8.91 3.79
C GLY A 260 -5.77 -10.43 3.66
N ARG A 261 -4.67 -11.09 3.27
CA ARG A 261 -4.59 -12.55 3.21
C ARG A 261 -4.24 -13.10 4.58
N SER A 262 -5.02 -14.06 5.05
CA SER A 262 -4.88 -14.57 6.41
C SER A 262 -4.32 -15.99 6.43
N SER A 263 -3.42 -16.25 7.38
CA SER A 263 -2.76 -17.54 7.56
C SER A 263 -2.56 -17.85 9.03
N LEU A 264 -2.58 -19.11 9.38
CA LEU A 264 -2.28 -19.59 10.72
C LEU A 264 -0.83 -20.07 10.79
N TYR A 265 -0.10 -19.61 11.80
CA TYR A 265 1.29 -19.98 12.07
C TYR A 265 1.45 -20.57 13.47
N THR A 266 2.53 -21.33 13.67
CA THR A 266 3.16 -21.50 14.97
C THR A 266 4.44 -20.68 15.01
N VAL A 267 4.77 -20.15 16.21
CA VAL A 267 5.98 -19.35 16.42
C VAL A 267 6.86 -20.01 17.49
N ASP A 268 8.12 -20.21 17.16
CA ASP A 268 9.12 -20.73 18.09
C ASP A 268 9.55 -19.62 19.05
N LEU A 269 9.28 -19.80 20.34
CA LEU A 269 9.52 -18.79 21.37
C LEU A 269 11.00 -18.50 21.65
N ALA A 270 11.90 -19.38 21.22
CA ALA A 270 13.34 -19.21 21.43
C ALA A 270 14.03 -18.50 20.26
N THR A 271 13.54 -18.73 19.03
CA THR A 271 14.16 -18.24 17.79
C THR A 271 13.32 -17.21 17.03
N ALA A 272 12.09 -16.98 17.48
CA ALA A 272 11.04 -16.19 16.81
C ALA A 272 10.54 -16.78 15.47
N LYS A 273 11.13 -17.83 14.94
CA LYS A 273 10.79 -18.35 13.62
C LYS A 273 9.33 -18.80 13.55
N ALA A 274 8.57 -18.21 12.63
CA ALA A 274 7.22 -18.65 12.30
C ALA A 274 7.26 -19.84 11.34
N THR A 275 6.34 -20.78 11.54
CA THR A 275 6.11 -21.92 10.66
C THR A 275 4.63 -21.93 10.27
N LYS A 276 4.35 -21.79 8.98
CA LYS A 276 2.98 -21.76 8.45
C LYS A 276 2.31 -23.11 8.63
N ILE A 277 1.12 -23.12 9.21
CA ILE A 277 0.22 -24.27 9.29
C ILE A 277 -0.62 -24.35 8.02
N GLY A 278 -1.28 -23.26 7.66
CA GLY A 278 -2.13 -23.16 6.48
C GLY A 278 -2.72 -21.78 6.30
N ASP A 279 -3.38 -21.59 5.14
CA ASP A 279 -4.12 -20.38 4.83
C ASP A 279 -5.57 -20.54 5.29
N PHE A 280 -6.15 -19.44 5.78
CA PHE A 280 -7.59 -19.35 5.96
C PHE A 280 -8.26 -19.28 4.59
N MET A 281 -9.24 -20.15 4.35
CA MET A 281 -9.77 -20.41 3.00
C MET A 281 -10.48 -19.22 2.37
N HIS A 282 -11.03 -18.34 3.18
CA HIS A 282 -11.69 -17.11 2.74
C HIS A 282 -11.06 -15.87 3.38
N ASN A 283 -9.75 -15.93 3.66
CA ASN A 283 -9.00 -14.84 4.28
C ASN A 283 -9.67 -14.32 5.56
N GLU A 284 -10.17 -15.24 6.38
CA GLU A 284 -10.82 -14.92 7.65
C GLU A 284 -9.81 -14.21 8.57
N GLN A 285 -10.18 -13.01 9.02
CA GLN A 285 -9.41 -12.24 10.01
C GLN A 285 -9.94 -12.55 11.40
N VAL A 286 -9.05 -13.05 12.25
CA VAL A 286 -9.40 -13.60 13.56
C VAL A 286 -8.87 -12.70 14.67
N ALA A 287 -9.75 -12.20 15.52
CA ALA A 287 -9.48 -11.55 16.79
C ALA A 287 -9.68 -12.51 17.96
N MET A 288 -9.11 -12.18 19.12
CA MET A 288 -9.31 -12.91 20.36
C MET A 288 -9.09 -14.43 20.21
N LEU A 289 -8.01 -14.80 19.53
CA LEU A 289 -7.64 -16.21 19.36
C LEU A 289 -7.55 -16.87 20.72
N THR A 290 -8.24 -17.98 20.88
CA THR A 290 -8.36 -18.67 22.16
C THR A 290 -8.21 -20.17 21.97
N ILE A 291 -7.54 -20.80 22.91
CA ILE A 291 -7.41 -22.24 22.99
C ILE A 291 -8.39 -22.76 24.03
N PRO A 292 -9.45 -23.50 23.64
CA PRO A 292 -10.42 -24.00 24.60
C PRO A 292 -9.73 -24.89 25.64
N LYS A 293 -10.08 -24.69 26.90
CA LYS A 293 -9.60 -25.56 27.97
C LYS A 293 -10.20 -26.95 27.77
N GLU A 294 -9.41 -27.87 27.24
CA GLU A 294 -9.86 -29.25 27.08
C GLU A 294 -10.13 -29.90 28.43
N THR A 295 -11.32 -30.49 28.54
CA THR A 295 -11.67 -31.36 29.67
C THR A 295 -11.14 -32.77 29.49
N VAL A 296 -10.16 -32.96 28.61
CA VAL A 296 -9.55 -34.26 28.32
C VAL A 296 -8.79 -34.75 29.54
N LYS A 297 -9.14 -35.94 30.00
CA LYS A 297 -8.45 -36.58 31.12
C LYS A 297 -7.07 -37.05 30.70
N ASP A 298 -6.12 -36.99 31.63
CA ASP A 298 -4.73 -37.34 31.41
C ASP A 298 -4.51 -38.74 30.82
N ALA A 299 -5.34 -39.69 31.22
CA ALA A 299 -5.27 -41.09 30.75
C ALA A 299 -6.12 -41.34 29.48
N ALA A 300 -6.82 -40.34 28.93
CA ALA A 300 -7.50 -40.46 27.64
C ALA A 300 -6.48 -40.61 26.49
N PRO A 301 -6.87 -41.15 25.33
CA PRO A 301 -5.96 -41.24 24.18
C PRO A 301 -5.46 -39.89 23.69
N ALA A 302 -4.24 -39.80 23.18
CA ALA A 302 -3.71 -38.64 22.45
C ALA A 302 -4.44 -38.47 21.08
N LEU A 303 -4.04 -37.45 20.33
CA LEU A 303 -4.52 -37.22 18.97
C LEU A 303 -4.21 -38.40 18.01
N ALA A 304 -5.09 -38.66 17.07
CA ALA A 304 -4.74 -39.42 15.88
C ALA A 304 -3.56 -38.75 15.14
N SER A 305 -2.69 -39.52 14.53
CA SER A 305 -1.60 -39.04 13.70
C SER A 305 -1.72 -39.48 12.24
N ASP A 306 -0.83 -38.94 11.38
CA ASP A 306 -0.74 -39.27 9.97
C ASP A 306 -2.07 -39.12 9.21
N MET A 307 -2.90 -38.16 9.61
CA MET A 307 -4.18 -37.94 8.92
C MET A 307 -3.96 -37.46 7.48
N SER A 308 -4.68 -38.12 6.57
CA SER A 308 -4.75 -37.72 5.17
C SER A 308 -6.09 -38.08 4.56
N LEU A 309 -6.50 -37.33 3.53
CA LEU A 309 -7.66 -37.65 2.70
C LEU A 309 -7.19 -38.16 1.34
N ALA A 310 -7.76 -39.26 0.91
CA ALA A 310 -7.49 -39.90 -0.36
C ALA A 310 -8.76 -39.92 -1.21
N PHE A 311 -8.97 -38.86 -1.99
CA PHE A 311 -10.03 -38.78 -3.00
C PHE A 311 -9.34 -38.68 -4.37
N ASP A 312 -9.80 -39.50 -5.30
CA ASP A 312 -9.21 -39.49 -6.66
C ASP A 312 -9.86 -38.40 -7.49
N LYS A 313 -9.06 -37.39 -7.87
CA LYS A 313 -9.50 -36.26 -8.73
C LYS A 313 -10.75 -35.59 -8.21
N ALA A 314 -11.81 -35.53 -9.04
CA ALA A 314 -13.09 -34.93 -8.69
C ALA A 314 -14.05 -35.91 -7.98
N SER A 315 -13.60 -37.08 -7.56
CA SER A 315 -14.44 -38.05 -6.87
C SER A 315 -15.00 -37.53 -5.58
N LEU A 316 -16.26 -37.79 -5.31
CA LEU A 316 -16.94 -37.46 -4.05
C LEU A 316 -16.93 -38.65 -3.09
N THR A 317 -16.32 -39.77 -3.51
CA THR A 317 -16.05 -40.96 -2.70
C THR A 317 -14.56 -41.18 -2.58
N GLY A 318 -14.09 -41.40 -1.38
CA GLY A 318 -12.69 -41.59 -1.06
C GLY A 318 -12.52 -42.19 0.32
N LYS A 319 -11.45 -41.88 0.98
CA LYS A 319 -11.17 -42.37 2.33
C LYS A 319 -10.40 -41.35 3.16
N VAL A 320 -10.57 -41.40 4.47
CA VAL A 320 -9.66 -40.80 5.44
C VAL A 320 -8.73 -41.87 5.96
N CYS A 321 -7.42 -41.56 5.97
CA CYS A 321 -6.39 -42.40 6.54
C CYS A 321 -5.87 -41.73 7.82
N PHE A 322 -5.61 -42.53 8.86
CA PHE A 322 -5.09 -42.03 10.14
C PHE A 322 -4.40 -43.16 10.91
N THR A 323 -3.56 -42.77 11.89
CA THR A 323 -2.92 -43.72 12.80
C THR A 323 -3.51 -43.55 14.20
N ALA A 324 -3.93 -44.61 14.83
CA ALA A 324 -4.42 -44.62 16.22
C ALA A 324 -3.30 -44.18 17.16
N PRO A 325 -3.59 -43.40 18.23
CA PRO A 325 -2.58 -42.97 19.18
C PRO A 325 -1.97 -44.17 19.92
N SER A 326 -0.66 -44.12 20.18
CA SER A 326 0.06 -45.09 20.99
C SER A 326 0.36 -44.55 22.40
N THR A 327 -0.03 -43.34 22.67
CA THR A 327 0.17 -42.65 23.97
C THR A 327 -1.13 -42.04 24.50
N THR A 328 -1.19 -41.87 25.81
CA THR A 328 -2.21 -41.07 26.46
C THR A 328 -1.98 -39.59 26.15
N TYR A 329 -2.98 -38.76 26.49
CA TYR A 329 -2.94 -37.32 26.30
C TYR A 329 -1.71 -36.65 26.93
N ILE A 330 -1.24 -37.13 28.08
CA ILE A 330 0.00 -36.63 28.74
C ILE A 330 1.25 -37.46 28.41
N GLY A 331 1.22 -38.31 27.36
CA GLY A 331 2.38 -39.04 26.83
C GLY A 331 2.66 -40.40 27.47
N GLY A 332 1.79 -40.89 28.37
CA GLY A 332 1.88 -42.26 28.88
C GLY A 332 1.61 -43.30 27.78
N SER A 333 2.18 -44.50 27.89
CA SER A 333 1.96 -45.56 26.89
C SER A 333 0.50 -46.07 26.90
N LEU A 334 -0.08 -46.24 25.71
CA LEU A 334 -1.36 -46.93 25.48
C LEU A 334 -1.13 -48.31 24.91
N SER A 335 -1.95 -49.25 25.35
CA SER A 335 -2.00 -50.60 24.83
C SER A 335 -3.46 -51.05 24.70
N GLY A 336 -3.74 -52.01 23.80
CA GLY A 336 -5.07 -52.58 23.60
C GLY A 336 -5.92 -51.80 22.60
N SER A 337 -7.23 -52.09 22.64
CA SER A 337 -8.21 -51.53 21.70
C SER A 337 -8.75 -50.17 22.19
N LEU A 338 -8.83 -49.23 21.30
CA LEU A 338 -9.37 -47.88 21.49
C LEU A 338 -10.62 -47.76 20.61
N ASN A 339 -11.66 -47.06 21.08
CA ASN A 339 -12.77 -46.68 20.22
C ASN A 339 -12.40 -45.44 19.43
N TYR A 340 -12.89 -45.30 18.20
CA TYR A 340 -12.78 -44.08 17.45
C TYR A 340 -14.10 -43.64 16.82
N VAL A 341 -14.20 -42.36 16.55
CA VAL A 341 -15.30 -41.70 15.83
C VAL A 341 -14.67 -40.85 14.73
N VAL A 342 -15.19 -41.03 13.48
CA VAL A 342 -14.90 -40.11 12.37
C VAL A 342 -16.11 -39.22 12.16
N SER A 343 -15.90 -37.93 12.11
CA SER A 343 -16.94 -36.92 11.85
C SER A 343 -16.58 -36.16 10.58
N VAL A 344 -17.59 -35.73 9.82
CA VAL A 344 -17.50 -34.81 8.70
C VAL A 344 -18.41 -33.66 8.99
N ASP A 345 -17.89 -32.41 8.96
CA ASP A 345 -18.64 -31.18 9.25
C ASP A 345 -19.39 -31.28 10.58
N GLY A 346 -18.70 -31.74 11.61
CA GLY A 346 -19.23 -31.93 12.95
C GLY A 346 -20.17 -33.14 13.13
N LYS A 347 -20.63 -33.81 12.05
CA LYS A 347 -21.53 -34.95 12.11
C LYS A 347 -20.76 -36.26 12.08
N GLN A 348 -21.04 -37.16 13.05
CA GLN A 348 -20.48 -38.51 13.05
C GLN A 348 -20.90 -39.27 11.78
N VAL A 349 -19.93 -39.82 11.05
CA VAL A 349 -20.17 -40.62 9.83
C VAL A 349 -19.69 -42.07 9.97
N LYS A 350 -18.68 -42.30 10.82
CA LYS A 350 -18.12 -43.65 11.11
C LYS A 350 -17.73 -43.77 12.58
N ASN A 351 -17.73 -45.01 13.06
CA ASN A 351 -17.11 -45.37 14.33
C ASN A 351 -16.57 -46.78 14.25
N GLY A 352 -15.68 -47.11 15.14
CA GLY A 352 -15.08 -48.44 15.18
C GLY A 352 -14.08 -48.57 16.33
N THR A 353 -13.24 -49.58 16.26
CA THR A 353 -12.15 -49.86 17.17
C THR A 353 -10.82 -50.05 16.43
N ALA A 354 -9.73 -49.62 17.04
CA ALA A 354 -8.40 -49.81 16.52
C ALA A 354 -7.42 -50.10 17.67
N ASN A 355 -6.41 -50.92 17.43
CA ASN A 355 -5.35 -51.06 18.43
C ASN A 355 -4.45 -49.82 18.47
N ALA A 356 -3.86 -49.54 19.62
CA ALA A 356 -2.92 -48.45 19.78
C ALA A 356 -1.77 -48.55 18.73
N GLY A 357 -1.50 -47.48 17.99
CA GLY A 357 -0.54 -47.39 16.90
C GLY A 357 -1.00 -48.00 15.57
N GLN A 358 -2.22 -48.51 15.45
CA GLN A 358 -2.73 -49.12 14.23
C GLN A 358 -3.03 -48.06 13.18
N LYS A 359 -2.62 -48.33 11.90
CA LYS A 359 -3.04 -47.51 10.74
C LYS A 359 -4.43 -47.92 10.31
N MET A 360 -5.27 -46.95 10.07
CA MET A 360 -6.67 -47.09 9.73
C MET A 360 -7.01 -46.37 8.43
N GLU A 361 -8.00 -46.88 7.72
CA GLU A 361 -8.60 -46.28 6.54
C GLU A 361 -10.10 -46.39 6.64
N GLU A 362 -10.82 -45.32 6.55
CA GLU A 362 -12.28 -45.30 6.55
C GLU A 362 -12.84 -44.67 5.28
N ALA A 363 -13.76 -45.39 4.64
CA ALA A 363 -14.40 -44.88 3.42
C ALA A 363 -15.33 -43.72 3.76
N LEU A 364 -15.22 -42.64 2.98
CA LEU A 364 -16.05 -41.44 3.07
C LEU A 364 -16.79 -41.20 1.75
N THR A 365 -18.02 -40.71 1.86
CA THR A 365 -18.78 -40.10 0.75
C THR A 365 -19.29 -38.76 1.21
N VAL A 366 -18.93 -37.73 0.47
CA VAL A 366 -19.23 -36.33 0.80
C VAL A 366 -19.87 -35.64 -0.39
N LYS A 367 -20.38 -34.45 -0.21
CA LYS A 367 -20.79 -33.55 -1.30
C LYS A 367 -19.57 -32.83 -1.85
N ARG A 368 -19.75 -32.15 -3.00
CA ARG A 368 -18.71 -31.21 -3.46
C ARG A 368 -18.65 -30.03 -2.51
N GLY A 369 -17.46 -29.63 -2.11
CA GLY A 369 -17.23 -28.46 -1.25
C GLY A 369 -16.09 -28.67 -0.27
N ILE A 370 -15.94 -27.72 0.61
CA ILE A 370 -15.01 -27.77 1.73
C ILE A 370 -15.58 -28.68 2.78
N HIS A 371 -14.77 -29.56 3.33
CA HIS A 371 -15.13 -30.46 4.41
C HIS A 371 -14.08 -30.48 5.50
N SER A 372 -14.53 -30.43 6.75
CA SER A 372 -13.73 -30.65 7.95
C SER A 372 -13.93 -32.09 8.43
N VAL A 373 -12.91 -32.92 8.28
CA VAL A 373 -12.94 -34.32 8.74
C VAL A 373 -12.19 -34.41 10.05
N ALA A 374 -12.87 -34.89 11.10
CA ALA A 374 -12.30 -35.06 12.43
C ALA A 374 -12.27 -36.53 12.86
N VAL A 375 -11.19 -36.93 13.55
CA VAL A 375 -11.04 -38.24 14.18
C VAL A 375 -10.79 -38.06 15.68
N CYS A 376 -11.62 -38.70 16.51
CA CYS A 376 -11.51 -38.70 17.95
C CYS A 376 -11.37 -40.13 18.45
N PHE A 377 -10.38 -40.40 19.29
CA PHE A 377 -10.21 -41.67 19.98
C PHE A 377 -10.69 -41.60 21.43
N SER A 378 -11.20 -42.68 21.95
CA SER A 378 -11.64 -42.82 23.34
C SER A 378 -11.24 -44.14 23.97
N ASN A 379 -11.11 -44.13 25.31
CA ASN A 379 -10.92 -45.31 26.14
C ASN A 379 -11.80 -45.20 27.43
N ALA A 380 -11.60 -46.06 28.41
CA ALA A 380 -12.33 -46.00 29.68
C ALA A 380 -12.14 -44.69 30.46
N ALA A 381 -11.07 -43.91 30.21
CA ALA A 381 -10.85 -42.62 30.85
C ALA A 381 -11.71 -41.51 30.21
N GLY A 382 -12.12 -41.67 28.96
CA GLY A 382 -12.90 -40.69 28.21
C GLY A 382 -12.38 -40.47 26.77
N ASN A 383 -12.91 -39.41 26.16
CA ASN A 383 -12.49 -38.99 24.84
C ASN A 383 -11.14 -38.27 24.91
N GLY A 384 -10.28 -38.56 23.94
CA GLY A 384 -9.12 -37.76 23.61
C GLY A 384 -9.49 -36.52 22.76
N PRO A 385 -8.52 -35.68 22.45
CA PRO A 385 -8.74 -34.55 21.55
C PRO A 385 -9.05 -35.02 20.12
N LYS A 386 -9.79 -34.20 19.37
CA LYS A 386 -10.09 -34.41 17.96
C LYS A 386 -8.92 -33.98 17.09
N ALA A 387 -8.49 -34.85 16.18
CA ALA A 387 -7.59 -34.50 15.09
C ALA A 387 -8.41 -34.09 13.85
N TYR A 388 -8.07 -32.99 13.22
CA TYR A 388 -8.82 -32.43 12.08
C TYR A 388 -7.96 -32.44 10.80
N ILE A 389 -8.63 -32.57 9.66
CA ILE A 389 -8.08 -32.30 8.34
C ILE A 389 -9.18 -31.65 7.49
N ASN A 390 -8.89 -30.46 6.97
CA ASN A 390 -9.80 -29.71 6.14
C ASN A 390 -9.35 -29.81 4.68
N SER A 391 -10.28 -30.00 3.75
CA SER A 391 -9.96 -30.07 2.32
C SER A 391 -11.20 -29.76 1.48
N PHE A 392 -10.96 -29.16 0.32
CA PHE A 392 -11.97 -29.09 -0.73
C PHE A 392 -12.03 -30.43 -1.47
N ILE A 393 -13.22 -31.00 -1.61
CA ILE A 393 -13.44 -32.29 -2.28
C ILE A 393 -14.38 -32.09 -3.48
N GLY A 394 -13.96 -32.68 -4.63
CA GLY A 394 -14.69 -32.56 -5.90
C GLY A 394 -13.94 -31.65 -6.89
N ASP A 395 -14.64 -31.27 -7.97
CA ASP A 395 -14.14 -30.35 -9.00
C ASP A 395 -14.16 -28.90 -8.48
N ASP A 396 -12.99 -28.27 -8.46
CA ASP A 396 -12.86 -26.89 -8.00
C ASP A 396 -12.95 -25.87 -9.15
N ILE A 397 -13.19 -24.61 -8.83
CA ILE A 397 -13.09 -23.50 -9.76
C ILE A 397 -11.60 -23.21 -9.96
N PRO A 398 -11.10 -23.18 -11.21
CA PRO A 398 -9.70 -22.87 -11.42
C PRO A 398 -9.34 -21.46 -10.92
N LEU A 399 -8.13 -21.31 -10.38
CA LEU A 399 -7.54 -19.99 -10.16
C LEU A 399 -7.51 -19.18 -11.46
N LYS A 400 -7.56 -17.88 -11.37
CA LYS A 400 -7.38 -17.00 -12.51
C LYS A 400 -5.95 -17.14 -13.05
N PRO A 401 -5.74 -17.02 -14.38
CA PRO A 401 -4.40 -16.97 -14.96
C PRO A 401 -3.60 -15.78 -14.40
N THR A 402 -2.27 -15.94 -14.34
CA THR A 402 -1.34 -14.88 -13.95
C THR A 402 -0.36 -14.60 -15.09
N ASN A 403 0.35 -13.47 -15.04
CA ASN A 403 1.35 -13.08 -16.03
C ASN A 403 0.78 -13.08 -17.47
N VAL A 404 -0.42 -12.52 -17.64
CA VAL A 404 -1.06 -12.38 -18.95
C VAL A 404 -0.42 -11.22 -19.68
N LYS A 405 0.53 -11.53 -20.59
CA LYS A 405 1.35 -10.53 -21.29
C LYS A 405 1.18 -10.64 -22.81
N ALA A 406 0.86 -9.50 -23.44
CA ALA A 406 0.78 -9.32 -24.89
C ALA A 406 1.99 -8.54 -25.39
N THR A 407 2.61 -9.01 -26.47
CA THR A 407 3.66 -8.29 -27.21
C THR A 407 3.27 -8.19 -28.67
N VAL A 408 3.52 -7.05 -29.31
CA VAL A 408 3.18 -6.82 -30.71
C VAL A 408 4.44 -6.52 -31.54
N ASP A 409 4.56 -7.17 -32.70
CA ASP A 409 5.46 -6.74 -33.75
C ASP A 409 4.78 -5.61 -34.53
N ILE A 410 5.24 -4.38 -34.31
CA ILE A 410 4.66 -3.15 -34.88
C ILE A 410 4.76 -3.07 -36.40
N LYS A 411 5.59 -3.89 -37.05
CA LYS A 411 5.71 -3.93 -38.53
C LYS A 411 4.68 -4.82 -39.16
N THR A 412 4.28 -5.87 -38.48
CA THR A 412 3.41 -6.91 -39.02
C THR A 412 2.05 -7.00 -38.36
N GLY A 413 1.86 -6.32 -37.20
CA GLY A 413 0.68 -6.45 -36.36
C GLY A 413 0.55 -7.83 -35.68
N LYS A 414 1.60 -8.66 -35.74
CA LYS A 414 1.58 -9.99 -35.12
C LYS A 414 1.72 -9.83 -33.60
N VAL A 415 0.76 -10.40 -32.89
CA VAL A 415 0.75 -10.44 -31.42
C VAL A 415 1.14 -11.83 -30.93
N ASN A 416 1.95 -11.89 -29.88
CA ASN A 416 2.16 -13.07 -29.06
C ASN A 416 1.59 -12.79 -27.67
N LEU A 417 0.61 -13.57 -27.25
CA LEU A 417 0.01 -13.51 -25.92
C LEU A 417 0.41 -14.76 -25.16
N SER A 418 0.84 -14.61 -23.92
CA SER A 418 1.21 -15.71 -23.04
C SER A 418 0.68 -15.49 -21.62
N TRP A 419 0.59 -16.58 -20.84
CA TRP A 419 0.18 -16.54 -19.43
C TRP A 419 0.74 -17.75 -18.68
N THR A 420 0.75 -17.69 -17.36
CA THR A 420 1.14 -18.80 -16.50
C THR A 420 0.04 -19.85 -16.44
N ALA A 421 0.43 -21.13 -16.56
CA ALA A 421 -0.49 -22.25 -16.46
C ALA A 421 -1.15 -22.32 -15.08
N VAL A 422 -2.48 -22.43 -15.05
CA VAL A 422 -3.24 -22.67 -13.81
C VAL A 422 -3.19 -24.14 -13.46
N THR A 423 -2.79 -24.46 -12.22
CA THR A 423 -2.61 -25.84 -11.74
C THR A 423 -3.45 -26.17 -10.52
N LYS A 424 -4.14 -25.19 -9.93
CA LYS A 424 -4.93 -25.34 -8.70
C LYS A 424 -6.28 -24.65 -8.84
N GLY A 425 -7.23 -25.08 -8.04
CA GLY A 425 -8.50 -24.39 -7.82
C GLY A 425 -8.39 -23.31 -6.75
N ILE A 426 -9.40 -22.46 -6.67
CA ILE A 426 -9.47 -21.34 -5.71
C ILE A 426 -9.48 -21.82 -4.24
N ASN A 427 -9.98 -23.04 -4.00
CA ASN A 427 -10.00 -23.66 -2.68
C ASN A 427 -8.89 -24.72 -2.51
N GLY A 428 -7.89 -24.75 -3.39
CA GLY A 428 -6.83 -25.75 -3.40
C GLY A 428 -7.28 -27.15 -3.88
N GLY A 429 -8.54 -27.28 -4.33
CA GLY A 429 -9.12 -28.55 -4.79
C GLY A 429 -8.66 -28.96 -6.20
N TYR A 430 -9.16 -30.09 -6.65
CA TYR A 430 -8.83 -30.66 -7.95
C TYR A 430 -9.36 -29.79 -9.09
N VAL A 431 -8.50 -29.50 -10.04
CA VAL A 431 -8.86 -28.98 -11.36
C VAL A 431 -8.46 -30.01 -12.41
N GLY A 432 -9.35 -30.27 -13.36
CA GLY A 432 -9.12 -31.20 -14.46
C GLY A 432 -8.16 -30.67 -15.52
N ASP A 433 -8.25 -31.23 -16.74
CA ASP A 433 -7.49 -30.74 -17.88
C ASP A 433 -7.82 -29.26 -18.14
N MET A 434 -6.82 -28.42 -17.91
CA MET A 434 -6.96 -26.98 -18.04
C MET A 434 -7.07 -26.55 -19.49
N LYS A 435 -8.02 -25.70 -19.78
CA LYS A 435 -8.21 -25.03 -21.05
C LYS A 435 -8.39 -23.54 -20.84
N TYR A 436 -8.25 -22.75 -21.89
CA TYR A 436 -8.34 -21.30 -21.82
C TYR A 436 -9.20 -20.74 -22.95
N ASN A 437 -10.01 -19.74 -22.62
CA ASN A 437 -10.63 -18.85 -23.59
C ASN A 437 -9.83 -17.55 -23.68
N VAL A 438 -9.62 -17.08 -24.89
CA VAL A 438 -8.91 -15.85 -25.16
C VAL A 438 -9.78 -14.97 -26.03
N VAL A 439 -10.03 -13.73 -25.58
CA VAL A 439 -10.84 -12.74 -26.31
C VAL A 439 -10.04 -11.46 -26.47
N ARG A 440 -10.01 -10.90 -27.68
CA ARG A 440 -9.42 -9.60 -27.98
C ARG A 440 -10.46 -8.48 -27.86
N TYR A 441 -10.03 -7.34 -27.38
CA TYR A 441 -10.81 -6.10 -27.30
C TYR A 441 -10.08 -4.97 -28.03
N PRO A 442 -10.81 -3.96 -28.58
CA PRO A 442 -12.23 -3.65 -28.33
C PRO A 442 -13.23 -4.42 -29.21
N ASP A 443 -12.78 -5.17 -30.24
CA ASP A 443 -13.65 -5.81 -31.22
C ASP A 443 -14.32 -7.10 -30.73
N ASN A 444 -14.07 -7.51 -29.50
CA ASN A 444 -14.65 -8.70 -28.84
C ASN A 444 -14.42 -10.01 -29.62
N LYS A 445 -13.30 -10.11 -30.33
CA LYS A 445 -12.96 -11.26 -31.17
C LYS A 445 -12.42 -12.42 -30.35
N ALA A 446 -13.05 -13.58 -30.45
CA ALA A 446 -12.50 -14.82 -29.89
C ALA A 446 -11.24 -15.24 -30.67
N ILE A 447 -10.09 -15.25 -30.00
CA ILE A 447 -8.80 -15.66 -30.56
C ILE A 447 -8.56 -17.14 -30.34
N ALA A 448 -8.95 -17.64 -29.16
CA ALA A 448 -8.93 -19.07 -28.88
C ALA A 448 -10.12 -19.45 -28.00
N THR A 449 -10.68 -20.62 -28.24
CA THR A 449 -11.74 -21.21 -27.43
C THR A 449 -11.29 -22.59 -26.96
N ALA A 450 -11.31 -22.77 -25.63
CA ALA A 450 -10.93 -24.02 -24.97
C ALA A 450 -9.56 -24.58 -25.42
N THR A 451 -8.57 -23.70 -25.65
CA THR A 451 -7.19 -24.14 -25.96
C THR A 451 -6.50 -24.69 -24.72
N ALA A 452 -5.70 -25.74 -24.87
CA ALA A 452 -4.83 -26.25 -23.82
C ALA A 452 -3.46 -25.52 -23.77
N ALA A 453 -3.15 -24.71 -24.78
CA ALA A 453 -1.91 -23.95 -24.81
C ALA A 453 -1.94 -22.79 -23.79
N THR A 454 -0.79 -22.39 -23.30
CA THR A 454 -0.59 -21.21 -22.44
C THR A 454 -0.07 -19.99 -23.20
N SER A 455 -0.14 -20.06 -24.52
CA SER A 455 0.17 -18.95 -25.41
C SER A 455 -0.62 -19.09 -26.71
N VAL A 456 -0.92 -17.95 -27.34
CA VAL A 456 -1.58 -17.86 -28.65
C VAL A 456 -0.98 -16.71 -29.44
N SER A 457 -1.09 -16.80 -30.78
CA SER A 457 -0.74 -15.69 -31.68
C SER A 457 -2.00 -15.14 -32.34
N ASP A 458 -2.03 -13.84 -32.56
CA ASP A 458 -3.05 -13.12 -33.31
C ASP A 458 -2.38 -12.17 -34.30
N VAL A 459 -3.17 -11.61 -35.22
CA VAL A 459 -2.73 -10.54 -36.12
C VAL A 459 -3.76 -9.42 -36.01
N LEU A 460 -3.30 -8.24 -35.63
CA LEU A 460 -4.12 -7.05 -35.50
C LEU A 460 -4.46 -6.48 -36.87
N PRO A 461 -5.67 -5.95 -37.07
CA PRO A 461 -6.01 -5.20 -38.30
C PRO A 461 -5.18 -3.91 -38.35
N GLY A 462 -4.71 -3.55 -39.54
CA GLY A 462 -4.13 -2.24 -39.82
C GLY A 462 -5.23 -1.19 -40.00
N GLY A 463 -4.82 0.07 -40.18
CA GLY A 463 -5.68 1.24 -40.32
C GLY A 463 -5.55 2.16 -39.10
N ASP A 464 -6.65 2.81 -38.70
CA ASP A 464 -6.64 3.78 -37.62
C ASP A 464 -5.97 3.22 -36.33
N LEU A 465 -5.15 4.04 -35.70
CA LEU A 465 -4.49 3.69 -34.46
C LEU A 465 -5.52 3.24 -33.41
N THR A 466 -5.39 2.00 -32.95
CA THR A 466 -6.32 1.38 -32.03
C THR A 466 -5.56 0.69 -30.90
N GLY A 467 -6.05 0.87 -29.68
CA GLY A 467 -5.55 0.16 -28.50
C GLY A 467 -6.25 -1.19 -28.37
N TYR A 468 -5.46 -2.24 -28.16
CA TYR A 468 -5.93 -3.59 -27.98
C TYR A 468 -5.51 -4.14 -26.62
N TYR A 469 -6.33 -4.98 -26.04
CA TYR A 469 -5.97 -5.86 -24.94
C TYR A 469 -6.66 -7.21 -25.10
N TYR A 470 -6.20 -8.17 -24.36
CA TYR A 470 -6.76 -9.51 -24.36
C TYR A 470 -7.26 -9.89 -22.98
N THR A 471 -8.29 -10.72 -22.93
CA THR A 471 -8.68 -11.39 -21.69
C THR A 471 -8.44 -12.87 -21.81
N VAL A 472 -7.92 -13.48 -20.72
CA VAL A 472 -7.69 -14.92 -20.63
C VAL A 472 -8.49 -15.47 -19.46
N GLN A 473 -9.32 -16.47 -19.72
CA GLN A 473 -10.14 -17.17 -18.73
C GLN A 473 -9.75 -18.65 -18.67
N ALA A 474 -9.43 -19.15 -17.49
CA ALA A 474 -9.16 -20.57 -17.30
C ALA A 474 -10.47 -21.38 -17.19
N ILE A 475 -10.47 -22.60 -17.74
CA ILE A 475 -11.61 -23.49 -17.79
C ILE A 475 -11.17 -24.89 -17.35
N SER A 476 -11.90 -25.48 -16.41
CA SER A 476 -11.80 -26.88 -15.99
C SER A 476 -13.19 -27.53 -16.04
N GLY A 477 -13.43 -28.36 -17.05
CA GLY A 477 -14.77 -28.95 -17.29
C GLY A 477 -15.84 -27.86 -17.51
N GLN A 478 -16.79 -27.77 -16.59
CA GLN A 478 -17.85 -26.73 -16.59
C GLN A 478 -17.47 -25.50 -15.74
N ARG A 479 -16.36 -25.55 -15.01
CA ARG A 479 -15.90 -24.49 -14.12
C ARG A 479 -15.03 -23.50 -14.85
N LYS A 480 -15.22 -22.21 -14.56
CA LYS A 480 -14.50 -21.11 -15.19
C LYS A 480 -13.96 -20.18 -14.11
N SER A 481 -12.75 -19.70 -14.29
CA SER A 481 -12.21 -18.61 -13.49
C SER A 481 -12.82 -17.27 -13.89
N GLU A 482 -12.51 -16.23 -13.16
CA GLU A 482 -12.57 -14.86 -13.67
C GLU A 482 -11.63 -14.71 -14.86
N SER A 483 -11.94 -13.73 -15.73
CA SER A 483 -11.07 -13.36 -16.85
C SER A 483 -10.02 -12.36 -16.38
N VAL A 484 -8.78 -12.53 -16.81
CA VAL A 484 -7.67 -11.61 -16.52
C VAL A 484 -7.32 -10.84 -17.78
N LYS A 485 -7.18 -9.54 -17.66
CA LYS A 485 -6.79 -8.62 -18.72
C LYS A 485 -5.26 -8.64 -18.88
N SER A 486 -4.77 -8.61 -20.15
CA SER A 486 -3.36 -8.36 -20.45
C SER A 486 -3.01 -6.88 -20.30
N ASN A 487 -1.73 -6.55 -20.42
CA ASN A 487 -1.31 -5.20 -20.75
C ASN A 487 -1.98 -4.71 -22.05
N SER A 488 -2.13 -3.38 -22.17
CA SER A 488 -2.60 -2.74 -23.42
C SER A 488 -1.44 -2.63 -24.41
N ILE A 489 -1.75 -2.83 -25.68
CA ILE A 489 -0.84 -2.63 -26.81
C ILE A 489 -1.56 -1.80 -27.86
N SER A 490 -0.87 -0.90 -28.54
CA SER A 490 -1.42 -0.09 -29.63
C SER A 490 -0.87 -0.54 -30.98
N PHE A 491 -1.73 -0.52 -32.01
CA PHE A 491 -1.33 -0.85 -33.37
C PHE A 491 -2.22 -0.11 -34.36
N GLY A 492 -1.66 0.35 -35.48
CA GLY A 492 -2.32 1.09 -36.52
C GLY A 492 -1.42 2.16 -37.14
N ASP A 493 -2.02 3.17 -37.73
CA ASP A 493 -1.30 4.25 -38.36
C ASP A 493 -0.49 5.05 -37.35
N VAL A 494 0.74 5.41 -37.75
CA VAL A 494 1.58 6.32 -36.96
C VAL A 494 1.03 7.73 -37.03
N LEU A 495 1.16 8.48 -35.96
CA LEU A 495 0.65 9.84 -35.85
C LEU A 495 1.68 10.87 -36.33
N GLU A 496 1.19 11.96 -36.89
CA GLU A 496 2.03 13.11 -37.21
C GLU A 496 1.97 14.14 -36.09
N PRO A 497 3.09 14.68 -35.62
CA PRO A 497 3.05 15.85 -34.72
C PRO A 497 2.35 17.05 -35.40
N PRO A 498 1.60 17.90 -34.66
CA PRO A 498 1.55 17.95 -33.20
C PRO A 498 0.68 16.86 -32.57
N TYR A 499 1.18 16.25 -31.48
CA TYR A 499 0.48 15.27 -30.67
C TYR A 499 0.15 15.86 -29.31
N TYR A 500 -1.06 15.60 -28.80
CA TYR A 500 -1.53 16.06 -27.49
C TYR A 500 -2.23 14.92 -26.76
N GLN A 501 -1.93 14.77 -25.47
CA GLN A 501 -2.56 13.81 -24.58
C GLN A 501 -2.95 14.48 -23.25
N ASN A 502 -4.25 14.70 -23.07
CA ASN A 502 -4.82 15.42 -21.92
C ASN A 502 -5.46 14.47 -20.89
N PHE A 503 -5.53 13.18 -21.17
CA PHE A 503 -6.16 12.17 -20.30
C PHE A 503 -7.63 12.48 -19.95
N GLU A 504 -8.43 13.00 -20.86
CA GLU A 504 -9.81 13.45 -20.61
C GLU A 504 -10.74 12.38 -20.02
N ASN A 505 -10.45 11.11 -20.27
CA ASN A 505 -11.19 9.97 -19.74
C ASN A 505 -10.33 8.68 -19.85
N ALA A 506 -10.80 7.59 -19.23
CA ALA A 506 -10.06 6.32 -19.21
C ALA A 506 -9.73 5.76 -20.61
N ASN A 507 -10.50 6.08 -21.65
CA ASN A 507 -10.20 5.64 -23.01
C ASN A 507 -8.96 6.31 -23.61
N SER A 508 -8.52 7.42 -23.04
CA SER A 508 -7.27 8.09 -23.40
C SER A 508 -6.05 7.19 -23.24
N MET A 509 -6.14 6.18 -22.35
CA MET A 509 -5.09 5.18 -22.16
C MET A 509 -5.03 4.12 -23.28
N ASN A 510 -6.08 3.98 -24.09
CA ASN A 510 -6.21 2.85 -25.00
C ASN A 510 -5.16 2.84 -26.12
N THR A 511 -4.65 4.01 -26.53
CA THR A 511 -3.62 4.13 -27.58
C THR A 511 -2.19 4.15 -27.01
N LEU A 512 -2.04 4.10 -25.71
CA LEU A 512 -0.76 4.08 -25.03
C LEU A 512 -0.33 2.62 -24.77
N THR A 513 0.97 2.38 -24.72
CA THR A 513 1.52 1.11 -24.27
C THR A 513 1.95 1.26 -22.80
N VAL A 514 1.43 0.39 -21.95
CA VAL A 514 1.81 0.33 -20.53
C VAL A 514 2.57 -0.96 -20.31
N LEU A 515 3.78 -0.87 -19.73
CA LEU A 515 4.60 -2.02 -19.39
C LEU A 515 4.88 -2.01 -17.88
N ASP A 516 4.66 -3.15 -17.27
CA ASP A 516 5.02 -3.50 -15.90
C ASP A 516 6.18 -4.52 -16.02
N GLU A 517 7.44 -4.05 -15.91
CA GLU A 517 8.62 -4.89 -16.18
C GLU A 517 9.06 -5.68 -14.94
N ASN A 518 8.75 -5.19 -13.72
CA ASN A 518 8.98 -5.92 -12.46
C ASN A 518 7.87 -6.95 -12.16
N ASN A 519 6.71 -6.89 -12.87
CA ASN A 519 5.54 -7.75 -12.73
C ASN A 519 4.94 -7.78 -11.31
N ASP A 520 4.93 -6.65 -10.62
CA ASP A 520 4.32 -6.51 -9.29
C ASP A 520 2.81 -6.23 -9.35
N GLY A 521 2.29 -5.87 -10.53
CA GLY A 521 0.89 -5.58 -10.79
C GLY A 521 0.51 -4.12 -10.52
N THR A 522 1.43 -3.27 -10.09
CA THR A 522 1.25 -1.83 -9.91
C THR A 522 1.89 -1.13 -11.10
N THR A 523 1.11 -0.41 -11.90
CA THR A 523 1.63 0.26 -13.10
C THR A 523 0.80 1.49 -13.44
N TRP A 524 1.15 2.19 -14.52
CA TRP A 524 0.47 3.39 -14.98
C TRP A 524 -1.03 3.15 -15.22
N SER A 525 -1.86 3.98 -14.62
CA SER A 525 -3.32 3.87 -14.67
C SER A 525 -3.97 5.25 -14.80
N PHE A 526 -5.20 5.27 -15.31
CA PHE A 526 -6.00 6.48 -15.39
C PHE A 526 -6.42 6.95 -14.00
N LEU A 527 -6.28 8.24 -13.74
CA LEU A 527 -6.74 8.93 -12.54
C LEU A 527 -7.86 9.90 -12.91
N GLU A 528 -9.07 9.67 -12.38
CA GLU A 528 -10.24 10.48 -12.72
C GLU A 528 -10.15 11.91 -12.14
N ASN A 529 -9.49 12.06 -10.98
CA ASN A 529 -9.34 13.33 -10.29
C ASN A 529 -7.97 13.40 -9.59
N ASP A 530 -7.15 14.33 -10.03
CA ASP A 530 -5.80 14.58 -9.50
C ASP A 530 -5.75 15.43 -8.21
N GLY A 531 -6.92 15.70 -7.61
CA GLY A 531 -7.07 16.62 -6.48
C GLY A 531 -7.41 18.04 -6.89
N SER A 532 -7.23 18.41 -8.16
CA SER A 532 -7.59 19.71 -8.76
C SER A 532 -8.82 19.63 -9.67
N ASN A 533 -9.57 18.53 -9.61
CA ASN A 533 -10.67 18.17 -10.49
C ASN A 533 -10.26 18.04 -11.97
N GLN A 534 -9.03 17.63 -12.23
CA GLN A 534 -8.56 17.33 -13.57
C GLN A 534 -8.23 15.84 -13.67
N PRO A 535 -8.61 15.18 -14.79
CA PRO A 535 -8.19 13.81 -15.05
C PRO A 535 -6.70 13.77 -15.44
N ALA A 536 -6.03 12.67 -15.11
CA ALA A 536 -4.59 12.50 -15.32
C ALA A 536 -4.24 11.02 -15.52
N VAL A 537 -2.97 10.71 -15.63
CA VAL A 537 -2.43 9.36 -15.48
C VAL A 537 -1.51 9.31 -14.27
N GLN A 538 -1.54 8.20 -13.57
CA GLN A 538 -0.76 8.00 -12.35
C GLN A 538 -0.09 6.65 -12.31
N ILE A 539 0.95 6.56 -11.48
CA ILE A 539 1.41 5.33 -10.87
C ILE A 539 1.36 5.52 -9.35
N SER A 540 0.77 4.57 -8.64
CA SER A 540 0.52 4.65 -7.20
C SER A 540 1.53 3.83 -6.42
N TYR A 541 1.48 3.89 -5.09
CA TYR A 541 2.31 3.11 -4.18
C TYR A 541 2.42 1.63 -4.59
N ALA A 542 3.64 1.11 -4.53
CA ALA A 542 3.97 -0.30 -4.71
C ALA A 542 4.83 -0.82 -3.54
N GLU A 543 4.79 -2.13 -3.30
CA GLU A 543 5.65 -2.79 -2.30
C GLU A 543 7.06 -3.08 -2.83
N ASP A 544 7.21 -3.13 -4.15
CA ASP A 544 8.48 -3.29 -4.85
C ASP A 544 8.87 -1.99 -5.56
N ASN A 545 10.14 -1.84 -5.94
CA ASN A 545 10.58 -0.69 -6.72
C ASN A 545 9.89 -0.66 -8.07
N HIS A 546 9.44 0.50 -8.49
CA HIS A 546 8.86 0.66 -9.83
C HIS A 546 9.88 0.38 -10.93
N ASP A 547 9.44 -0.30 -11.98
CA ASP A 547 10.09 -0.45 -13.27
C ASP A 547 9.00 -0.45 -14.35
N ASP A 548 8.35 0.72 -14.52
CA ASP A 548 7.08 0.86 -15.22
C ASP A 548 7.12 1.93 -16.30
N TRP A 549 6.69 1.56 -17.49
CA TRP A 549 6.69 2.44 -18.64
C TRP A 549 5.30 2.83 -19.10
N LEU A 550 5.11 4.14 -19.35
CA LEU A 550 4.00 4.69 -20.14
C LEU A 550 4.54 5.19 -21.47
N ILE A 551 4.20 4.52 -22.57
CA ILE A 551 4.78 4.81 -23.87
C ILE A 551 3.70 5.37 -24.81
N LEU A 552 4.02 6.54 -25.40
CA LEU A 552 3.16 7.20 -26.37
C LEU A 552 3.06 6.36 -27.67
N PRO A 553 2.03 6.56 -28.50
CA PRO A 553 1.95 5.93 -29.82
C PRO A 553 3.11 6.36 -30.71
N GLY A 554 3.35 5.63 -31.78
CA GLY A 554 4.36 5.96 -32.77
C GLY A 554 4.13 7.33 -33.41
N LEU A 555 5.13 8.19 -33.38
CA LEU A 555 5.12 9.53 -33.97
C LEU A 555 6.12 9.58 -35.14
N ASN A 556 5.67 10.11 -36.28
CA ASN A 556 6.51 10.26 -37.45
C ASN A 556 7.37 11.52 -37.32
N LEU A 557 8.58 11.38 -36.81
CA LEU A 557 9.53 12.49 -36.63
C LEU A 557 10.36 12.70 -37.90
N LYS A 558 10.48 13.96 -38.32
CA LYS A 558 11.20 14.39 -39.54
C LYS A 558 12.57 14.98 -39.17
N ALA A 559 13.57 14.67 -39.99
CA ALA A 559 14.86 15.35 -39.91
C ALA A 559 14.71 16.86 -40.17
N GLY A 560 15.50 17.67 -39.48
CA GLY A 560 15.43 19.13 -39.63
C GLY A 560 14.29 19.80 -38.87
N VAL A 561 13.58 19.04 -38.00
CA VAL A 561 12.53 19.53 -37.09
C VAL A 561 13.00 19.38 -35.66
N LEU A 562 12.80 20.43 -34.87
CA LEU A 562 12.94 20.40 -33.42
C LEU A 562 11.61 20.05 -32.79
N TYR A 563 11.55 18.94 -32.08
CA TYR A 563 10.34 18.53 -31.38
C TYR A 563 10.44 18.89 -29.89
N ASN A 564 9.49 19.71 -29.43
CA ASN A 564 9.32 19.99 -28.01
C ASN A 564 8.43 18.92 -27.39
N VAL A 565 8.98 18.14 -26.47
CA VAL A 565 8.23 17.23 -25.61
C VAL A 565 7.92 17.99 -24.32
N THR A 566 6.65 18.24 -24.08
CA THR A 566 6.20 18.96 -22.87
C THR A 566 5.26 18.07 -22.09
N TYR A 567 5.39 18.04 -20.78
CA TYR A 567 4.52 17.31 -19.86
C TYR A 567 4.45 18.03 -18.51
N ARG A 568 3.37 17.81 -17.79
CA ARG A 568 3.19 18.27 -16.42
C ARG A 568 3.34 17.08 -15.48
N VAL A 569 4.11 17.26 -14.41
CA VAL A 569 4.40 16.24 -13.41
C VAL A 569 4.13 16.78 -12.01
N ALA A 570 3.50 15.96 -11.16
CA ALA A 570 3.26 16.23 -9.75
C ALA A 570 3.40 14.96 -8.94
N THR A 571 3.59 15.11 -7.62
CA THR A 571 3.57 14.02 -6.65
C THR A 571 2.55 14.33 -5.56
N GLN A 572 2.03 13.33 -4.87
CA GLN A 572 1.02 13.58 -3.83
C GLN A 572 1.62 13.91 -2.46
N GLY A 573 2.92 13.78 -2.27
CA GLY A 573 3.57 14.07 -1.01
C GLY A 573 4.99 14.57 -1.15
N SER A 574 5.30 15.73 -0.59
CA SER A 574 6.67 16.28 -0.61
C SER A 574 7.70 15.43 0.17
N SER A 575 7.22 14.52 1.02
CA SER A 575 8.06 13.58 1.78
C SER A 575 8.27 12.23 1.07
N TYR A 576 7.66 12.05 -0.09
CA TYR A 576 7.72 10.82 -0.89
C TYR A 576 8.22 11.20 -2.28
N PRO A 577 9.55 11.19 -2.49
CA PRO A 577 10.13 11.51 -3.78
C PRO A 577 9.82 10.43 -4.82
N GLU A 578 9.45 10.88 -6.00
CA GLU A 578 9.17 10.02 -7.14
C GLU A 578 10.21 10.22 -8.23
N GLU A 579 10.65 9.15 -8.84
CA GLU A 579 11.67 9.19 -9.89
C GLU A 579 11.08 8.93 -11.27
N LEU A 580 11.37 9.83 -12.20
CA LEU A 580 10.94 9.74 -13.59
C LEU A 580 12.09 10.03 -14.54
N GLU A 581 12.24 9.19 -15.55
CA GLU A 581 13.04 9.48 -16.75
C GLU A 581 12.17 9.42 -18.01
N VAL A 582 12.58 10.12 -19.07
CA VAL A 582 11.90 10.08 -20.36
C VAL A 582 12.89 9.72 -21.45
N LYS A 583 12.56 8.70 -22.23
CA LYS A 583 13.37 8.23 -23.36
C LYS A 583 12.54 8.06 -24.63
N TYR A 584 13.19 7.96 -25.78
CA TYR A 584 12.53 7.54 -26.99
C TYR A 584 13.26 6.38 -27.67
N GLY A 585 12.54 5.64 -28.49
CA GLY A 585 13.04 4.48 -29.21
C GLY A 585 12.25 4.14 -30.47
N ALA A 586 12.72 3.16 -31.22
CA ALA A 586 12.13 2.75 -32.49
C ALA A 586 10.95 1.77 -32.34
N GLU A 587 10.73 1.23 -31.16
CA GLU A 587 9.67 0.27 -30.84
C GLU A 587 9.12 0.55 -29.43
N PRO A 588 7.83 0.25 -29.13
CA PRO A 588 7.22 0.51 -27.83
C PRO A 588 7.58 -0.59 -26.79
N THR A 589 8.86 -0.79 -26.53
CA THR A 589 9.41 -1.77 -25.59
C THR A 589 10.48 -1.10 -24.72
N ALA A 590 10.61 -1.53 -23.47
CA ALA A 590 11.64 -1.01 -22.56
C ALA A 590 13.05 -1.09 -23.19
N ALA A 591 13.37 -2.21 -23.83
CA ALA A 591 14.69 -2.44 -24.46
C ALA A 591 14.99 -1.49 -25.63
N ALA A 592 13.95 -0.96 -26.31
CA ALA A 592 14.12 -0.03 -27.42
C ALA A 592 14.25 1.44 -26.98
N MET A 593 13.95 1.78 -25.72
CA MET A 593 14.01 3.14 -25.16
C MET A 593 15.45 3.53 -24.81
N ILE A 594 16.27 3.80 -25.84
CA ILE A 594 17.72 3.99 -25.67
C ILE A 594 18.17 5.44 -25.81
N HIS A 595 17.33 6.34 -26.32
CA HIS A 595 17.67 7.75 -26.50
C HIS A 595 17.06 8.59 -25.38
N GLU A 596 17.89 9.29 -24.62
CA GLU A 596 17.45 10.16 -23.54
C GLU A 596 16.69 11.39 -24.07
N VAL A 597 15.56 11.69 -23.46
CA VAL A 597 14.78 12.94 -23.61
C VAL A 597 14.92 13.78 -22.34
N ALA A 598 14.69 13.16 -21.20
CA ALA A 598 14.91 13.73 -19.89
C ALA A 598 15.62 12.70 -19.02
N SER A 599 16.75 13.10 -18.43
CA SER A 599 17.46 12.26 -17.47
C SER A 599 16.62 11.97 -16.25
N LYS A 600 16.90 10.86 -15.58
CA LYS A 600 16.27 10.47 -14.33
C LYS A 600 16.30 11.62 -13.33
N THR A 601 15.12 12.05 -12.90
CA THR A 601 14.91 13.20 -12.03
C THR A 601 13.98 12.80 -10.91
N GLU A 602 14.34 13.22 -9.69
CA GLU A 602 13.50 13.09 -8.50
C GLU A 602 12.54 14.28 -8.39
N TYR A 603 11.25 14.00 -8.20
CA TYR A 603 10.19 14.99 -8.02
C TYR A 603 9.60 14.89 -6.61
N THR A 604 9.39 16.05 -5.98
CA THR A 604 8.77 16.19 -4.64
C THR A 604 7.68 17.26 -4.62
N ASN A 605 7.32 17.79 -5.77
CA ASN A 605 6.37 18.90 -5.94
C ASN A 605 4.93 18.39 -5.92
N GLN A 606 4.10 18.97 -5.04
CA GLN A 606 2.66 18.70 -4.98
C GLN A 606 1.87 19.44 -6.07
N ASP A 607 2.32 20.64 -6.42
CA ASP A 607 1.79 21.39 -7.57
C ASP A 607 2.46 20.92 -8.85
N TYR A 608 1.73 20.96 -9.95
CA TYR A 608 2.28 20.58 -11.25
C TYR A 608 3.45 21.46 -11.67
N VAL A 609 4.57 20.83 -11.97
CA VAL A 609 5.70 21.42 -12.69
C VAL A 609 5.62 21.06 -14.17
N THR A 610 5.75 22.06 -15.05
CA THR A 610 5.83 21.82 -16.49
C THR A 610 7.28 21.57 -16.88
N VAL A 611 7.53 20.42 -17.46
CA VAL A 611 8.83 20.02 -18.01
C VAL A 611 8.79 20.12 -19.53
N LYS A 612 9.79 20.78 -20.11
CA LYS A 612 9.95 20.92 -21.56
C LYS A 612 11.33 20.42 -21.98
N LYS A 613 11.37 19.51 -22.92
CA LYS A 613 12.59 18.89 -23.47
C LYS A 613 12.54 18.88 -24.98
N GLU A 614 13.71 18.79 -25.61
CA GLU A 614 13.86 18.88 -27.06
C GLU A 614 14.37 17.56 -27.66
N ILE A 615 13.81 17.14 -28.78
CA ILE A 615 14.29 16.02 -29.60
C ILE A 615 14.60 16.55 -30.99
N VAL A 616 15.76 16.21 -31.53
CA VAL A 616 16.11 16.36 -32.94
C VAL A 616 16.52 14.99 -33.45
N VAL A 617 15.99 14.59 -34.61
CA VAL A 617 16.37 13.33 -35.26
C VAL A 617 17.20 13.58 -36.51
N ASP A 618 18.20 12.73 -36.75
CA ASP A 618 19.11 12.87 -37.89
C ASP A 618 18.48 12.44 -39.21
N LYS A 619 17.45 11.63 -39.16
CA LYS A 619 16.70 11.11 -40.30
C LYS A 619 15.22 10.94 -39.95
N ASP A 620 14.38 10.96 -40.98
CA ASP A 620 12.96 10.63 -40.84
C ASP A 620 12.81 9.24 -40.21
N GLN A 621 12.03 9.15 -39.14
CA GLN A 621 11.80 7.90 -38.43
C GLN A 621 10.51 7.93 -37.60
N VAL A 622 9.98 6.74 -37.35
CA VAL A 622 8.95 6.56 -36.33
C VAL A 622 9.65 6.46 -34.98
N ALA A 623 9.18 7.24 -34.01
CA ALA A 623 9.69 7.21 -32.64
C ALA A 623 8.53 7.04 -31.65
N TYR A 624 8.82 6.29 -30.60
CA TYR A 624 7.97 6.08 -29.44
C TYR A 624 8.61 6.79 -28.25
N ILE A 625 7.85 7.60 -27.53
CA ILE A 625 8.37 8.33 -26.34
C ILE A 625 7.80 7.64 -25.10
N GLY A 626 8.67 7.21 -24.21
CA GLY A 626 8.34 6.48 -23.00
C GLY A 626 8.69 7.26 -21.73
N PHE A 627 7.76 7.29 -20.81
CA PHE A 627 7.89 7.83 -19.45
C PHE A 627 8.11 6.64 -18.51
N HIS A 628 9.27 6.58 -17.89
CA HIS A 628 9.73 5.47 -17.05
C HIS A 628 9.75 5.89 -15.58
N CYS A 629 8.86 5.33 -14.78
CA CYS A 629 8.91 5.46 -13.33
C CYS A 629 9.88 4.42 -12.75
N THR A 630 10.79 4.87 -11.90
CA THR A 630 11.80 4.03 -11.23
C THR A 630 11.86 4.31 -9.74
N SER A 631 10.79 4.80 -9.16
CA SER A 631 10.72 5.16 -7.75
C SER A 631 10.97 3.96 -6.83
N SER A 632 11.67 4.20 -5.72
CA SER A 632 11.95 3.18 -4.73
C SER A 632 10.73 2.86 -3.89
N ALA A 633 10.47 1.58 -3.61
CA ALA A 633 9.43 1.11 -2.69
C ALA A 633 9.49 1.73 -1.29
N ASP A 634 10.69 2.10 -0.83
CA ASP A 634 10.88 2.70 0.50
C ASP A 634 10.26 4.10 0.63
N TRP A 635 10.03 4.80 -0.50
CA TRP A 635 9.66 6.22 -0.51
C TRP A 635 8.56 6.58 -1.50
N CYS A 636 8.15 5.68 -2.42
CA CYS A 636 7.11 5.99 -3.41
C CYS A 636 5.73 6.14 -2.75
N TYR A 637 4.91 7.02 -3.34
CA TYR A 637 3.52 7.15 -2.95
C TYR A 637 2.61 7.33 -4.17
N GLN A 638 2.83 8.39 -4.98
CA GLN A 638 2.07 8.62 -6.20
C GLN A 638 2.79 9.62 -7.10
N LEU A 639 3.07 9.21 -8.34
CA LEU A 639 3.53 10.07 -9.43
C LEU A 639 2.39 10.32 -10.41
N ILE A 640 2.15 11.58 -10.77
CA ILE A 640 1.05 12.00 -11.63
C ILE A 640 1.60 12.73 -12.85
N LEU A 641 1.14 12.36 -14.03
CA LEU A 641 1.43 13.05 -15.30
C LEU A 641 0.16 13.56 -15.96
N ASN A 642 0.27 14.73 -16.59
CA ASN A 642 -0.82 15.31 -17.36
C ASN A 642 -0.27 16.19 -18.50
N ASN A 643 -1.16 16.56 -19.46
CA ASN A 643 -0.88 17.49 -20.55
C ASN A 643 0.42 17.18 -21.29
N ILE A 644 0.57 15.94 -21.78
CA ILE A 644 1.72 15.54 -22.58
C ILE A 644 1.52 16.06 -24.01
N SER A 645 2.54 16.70 -24.57
CA SER A 645 2.51 17.15 -25.98
C SER A 645 3.85 16.95 -26.66
N VAL A 646 3.80 16.73 -27.99
CA VAL A 646 4.96 16.67 -28.86
C VAL A 646 4.68 17.58 -30.06
N VAL A 647 5.37 18.72 -30.11
CA VAL A 647 5.12 19.77 -31.11
C VAL A 647 6.42 20.03 -31.88
N GLY A 648 6.35 19.89 -33.19
CA GLY A 648 7.51 20.14 -34.07
C GLY A 648 7.61 21.61 -34.48
N ASN A 649 8.82 22.14 -34.42
CA ASN A 649 9.20 23.45 -34.96
C ASN A 649 10.34 23.27 -35.97
N SER A 650 10.31 24.07 -37.04
CA SER A 650 11.41 24.07 -38.02
C SER A 650 12.72 24.47 -37.35
N LEU A 651 13.79 23.77 -37.66
CA LEU A 651 15.14 24.21 -37.23
C LEU A 651 15.54 25.55 -37.84
N LYS A 652 14.82 26.05 -38.88
CA LYS A 652 14.98 27.39 -39.48
C LYS A 652 14.18 28.46 -38.73
N ALA A 653 13.35 28.10 -37.76
CA ALA A 653 12.70 29.05 -36.86
C ALA A 653 13.73 29.78 -35.99
N PRO A 654 13.41 30.99 -35.46
CA PRO A 654 14.35 31.78 -34.67
C PRO A 654 14.86 31.03 -33.42
N ASP A 655 16.14 31.17 -33.08
CA ASP A 655 16.71 30.66 -31.85
C ASP A 655 16.24 31.50 -30.65
N ALA A 656 16.49 31.03 -29.43
CA ALA A 656 16.10 31.71 -28.21
C ALA A 656 16.71 33.11 -28.10
N ILE A 657 15.94 34.05 -27.60
CA ILE A 657 16.43 35.37 -27.19
C ILE A 657 17.28 35.19 -25.94
N THR A 658 18.59 35.47 -26.04
CA THR A 658 19.55 35.28 -24.94
C THR A 658 19.74 36.53 -24.11
N GLU A 659 19.58 37.72 -24.69
CA GLU A 659 19.65 39.02 -24.01
C GLU A 659 18.25 39.52 -23.71
N ILE A 660 17.77 39.22 -22.50
CA ILE A 660 16.49 39.68 -21.99
C ILE A 660 16.67 40.16 -20.56
N SER A 661 16.07 41.30 -20.20
CA SER A 661 16.06 41.86 -18.87
C SER A 661 14.77 42.64 -18.58
N THR A 662 14.44 42.75 -17.32
CA THR A 662 13.30 43.52 -16.81
C THR A 662 13.76 44.68 -15.97
N THR A 663 12.99 45.76 -16.00
CA THR A 663 13.17 46.93 -15.12
C THR A 663 11.81 47.33 -14.59
N ALA A 664 11.60 47.18 -13.29
CA ALA A 664 10.39 47.60 -12.60
C ALA A 664 10.34 49.13 -12.49
N ALA A 665 9.12 49.70 -12.49
CA ALA A 665 8.92 51.09 -12.22
C ALA A 665 9.32 51.44 -10.77
N THR A 666 9.98 52.58 -10.61
CA THR A 666 10.50 53.05 -9.32
C THR A 666 9.57 54.05 -8.61
N ASP A 667 8.34 54.23 -9.11
CA ASP A 667 7.32 55.13 -8.56
C ASP A 667 6.13 54.38 -7.89
N GLY A 668 6.26 53.06 -7.73
CA GLY A 668 5.21 52.19 -7.18
C GLY A 668 4.08 51.86 -8.15
N SER A 669 4.17 52.30 -9.39
CA SER A 669 3.22 51.91 -10.43
C SER A 669 3.48 50.47 -10.89
N LEU A 670 2.37 49.78 -11.26
CA LEU A 670 2.41 48.42 -11.76
C LEU A 670 2.88 48.35 -13.21
N LYS A 671 4.15 48.75 -13.43
CA LYS A 671 4.77 48.83 -14.76
C LYS A 671 6.10 48.12 -14.78
N VAL A 672 6.35 47.35 -15.82
CA VAL A 672 7.62 46.69 -16.08
C VAL A 672 8.07 46.98 -17.51
N ARG A 673 9.30 47.43 -17.67
CA ARG A 673 9.97 47.50 -18.98
C ARG A 673 10.70 46.19 -19.21
N ILE A 674 10.45 45.54 -20.34
CA ILE A 674 11.10 44.35 -20.80
C ILE A 674 12.01 44.75 -21.99
N ASP A 675 13.32 44.67 -21.83
CA ASP A 675 14.31 44.90 -22.87
C ASP A 675 14.83 43.57 -23.40
N PHE A 676 14.94 43.42 -24.73
CA PHE A 676 15.46 42.22 -25.34
C PHE A 676 16.20 42.50 -26.69
N THR A 677 17.10 41.59 -27.05
CA THR A 677 17.76 41.60 -28.36
C THR A 677 17.17 40.49 -29.22
N ALA A 678 16.55 40.81 -30.36
CA ALA A 678 15.98 39.85 -31.26
C ALA A 678 17.06 38.83 -31.74
N PRO A 679 16.70 37.53 -31.91
CA PRO A 679 17.68 36.54 -32.38
C PRO A 679 18.20 36.86 -33.77
N SER A 680 19.48 36.63 -33.96
CA SER A 680 20.17 36.84 -35.27
C SER A 680 20.34 35.53 -36.03
N LYS A 681 20.09 34.39 -35.36
CA LYS A 681 20.24 33.04 -35.91
C LYS A 681 18.97 32.23 -35.70
N ALA A 682 18.76 31.29 -36.61
CA ALA A 682 17.81 30.20 -36.44
C ALA A 682 18.35 29.14 -35.47
N ILE A 683 17.50 28.22 -35.06
CA ILE A 683 17.80 27.11 -34.14
C ILE A 683 19.00 26.26 -34.64
N ASP A 684 19.15 26.06 -35.94
CA ASP A 684 20.31 25.37 -36.57
C ASP A 684 21.55 26.24 -36.74
N GLY A 685 21.54 27.44 -36.20
CA GLY A 685 22.66 28.39 -36.28
C GLY A 685 22.77 29.18 -37.60
N THR A 686 21.89 28.97 -38.57
CA THR A 686 21.81 29.75 -39.80
C THR A 686 21.38 31.19 -39.52
N LYS A 687 21.93 32.14 -40.32
CA LYS A 687 21.65 33.56 -40.12
C LYS A 687 20.22 33.90 -40.55
N LEU A 688 19.46 34.53 -39.67
CA LEU A 688 18.16 35.10 -40.00
C LEU A 688 18.29 36.38 -40.85
N THR A 689 17.45 36.55 -41.86
CA THR A 689 17.47 37.70 -42.75
C THR A 689 16.10 38.38 -42.91
N SER A 690 15.06 37.67 -42.65
CA SER A 690 13.68 38.14 -42.70
C SER A 690 13.20 38.72 -41.38
N ASP A 691 12.24 39.65 -41.48
CA ASP A 691 11.60 40.21 -40.32
C ASP A 691 10.82 39.10 -39.56
N MET A 692 10.70 39.23 -38.24
CA MET A 692 10.07 38.27 -37.34
C MET A 692 8.87 38.90 -36.61
N GLU A 693 8.05 38.05 -36.02
CA GLU A 693 7.09 38.42 -34.97
C GLU A 693 7.64 38.01 -33.59
N VAL A 694 7.29 38.75 -32.61
CA VAL A 694 7.69 38.48 -31.21
C VAL A 694 6.48 38.52 -30.30
N LYS A 695 6.34 37.52 -29.45
CA LYS A 695 5.35 37.46 -28.39
C LYS A 695 6.01 37.71 -27.05
N ILE A 696 5.47 38.65 -26.30
CA ILE A 696 5.85 38.87 -24.90
C ILE A 696 4.90 38.05 -24.01
N VAL A 697 5.45 37.21 -23.19
CA VAL A 697 4.72 36.31 -22.28
C VAL A 697 4.95 36.81 -20.86
N ARG A 698 3.86 36.86 -20.06
CA ARG A 698 3.91 37.10 -18.62
C ARG A 698 3.13 35.98 -17.92
N ASP A 699 3.77 35.33 -16.95
CA ASP A 699 3.17 34.28 -16.13
C ASP A 699 2.53 33.14 -16.99
N GLY A 700 3.17 32.86 -18.15
CA GLY A 700 2.72 31.84 -19.11
C GLY A 700 1.68 32.32 -20.14
N GLU A 701 1.19 33.57 -20.05
CA GLU A 701 0.20 34.13 -20.98
C GLU A 701 0.82 35.18 -21.91
N VAL A 702 0.42 35.18 -23.20
CA VAL A 702 0.84 36.19 -24.16
C VAL A 702 0.12 37.49 -23.85
N ILE A 703 0.88 38.52 -23.46
CA ILE A 703 0.35 39.85 -23.15
C ILE A 703 0.52 40.87 -24.29
N GLN A 704 1.43 40.57 -25.23
CA GLN A 704 1.67 41.44 -26.39
C GLN A 704 2.27 40.66 -27.56
N GLU A 705 1.89 41.05 -28.75
CA GLU A 705 2.50 40.64 -30.01
C GLU A 705 3.09 41.86 -30.72
N MET A 706 4.30 41.71 -31.25
CA MET A 706 5.05 42.75 -31.95
C MET A 706 5.51 42.21 -33.30
N GLY A 707 5.20 42.91 -34.40
CA GLY A 707 5.61 42.52 -35.76
C GLY A 707 6.79 43.37 -36.28
N ALA A 708 7.30 42.97 -37.44
CA ALA A 708 8.40 43.61 -38.14
C ALA A 708 9.71 43.77 -37.31
N ILE A 709 10.01 42.76 -36.51
CA ILE A 709 11.19 42.66 -35.68
C ILE A 709 12.39 42.22 -36.54
N LYS A 710 13.42 43.03 -36.60
CA LYS A 710 14.61 42.74 -37.39
C LYS A 710 15.65 41.91 -36.61
N PRO A 711 16.22 40.88 -37.24
CA PRO A 711 17.24 40.06 -36.59
C PRO A 711 18.39 40.86 -35.96
N GLY A 712 18.75 40.52 -34.70
CA GLY A 712 19.89 41.12 -33.98
C GLY A 712 19.69 42.56 -33.50
N GLN A 713 18.51 43.16 -33.65
CA GLN A 713 18.19 44.48 -33.16
C GLN A 713 17.61 44.46 -31.74
N LYS A 714 17.84 45.56 -31.00
CA LYS A 714 17.32 45.75 -29.65
C LYS A 714 15.91 46.37 -29.67
N TYR A 715 15.04 45.81 -28.85
CA TYR A 715 13.66 46.25 -28.68
C TYR A 715 13.32 46.30 -27.19
N TYR A 716 12.22 46.96 -26.88
CA TYR A 716 11.63 46.93 -25.58
C TYR A 716 10.09 46.93 -25.67
N TYR A 717 9.48 46.38 -24.64
CA TYR A 717 8.04 46.50 -24.38
C TYR A 717 7.81 47.07 -22.99
N LEU A 718 6.80 47.91 -22.82
CA LEU A 718 6.39 48.43 -21.54
C LEU A 718 5.04 47.80 -21.13
N ASP A 719 5.09 46.85 -20.23
CA ASP A 719 3.90 46.33 -19.58
C ASP A 719 3.39 47.33 -18.57
N ASN A 720 2.20 47.92 -18.84
CA ASN A 720 1.54 48.92 -18.01
C ASN A 720 0.53 48.27 -17.02
N TYR A 721 0.36 46.96 -17.07
CA TYR A 721 -0.66 46.21 -16.34
C TYR A 721 -0.09 45.01 -15.61
N ALA A 722 1.15 45.07 -15.16
CA ALA A 722 1.76 44.06 -14.36
C ALA A 722 0.97 43.84 -13.05
N GLN A 723 1.03 42.65 -12.49
CA GLN A 723 0.37 42.36 -11.23
C GLN A 723 1.23 42.83 -10.04
N ASN A 724 0.59 43.21 -8.95
CA ASN A 724 1.32 43.52 -7.72
C ASN A 724 2.07 42.27 -7.21
N GLY A 725 3.37 42.40 -6.99
CA GLY A 725 4.25 41.31 -6.63
C GLY A 725 5.17 40.88 -7.75
N TYR A 726 5.61 39.62 -7.72
CA TYR A 726 6.47 39.02 -8.76
C TYR A 726 5.70 38.75 -10.04
N ASN A 727 6.27 39.12 -11.17
CA ASN A 727 5.83 38.85 -12.52
C ASN A 727 6.99 38.18 -13.28
N TYR A 728 6.73 37.10 -13.99
CA TYR A 728 7.72 36.31 -14.73
C TYR A 728 7.54 36.52 -16.23
N TYR A 729 8.56 36.98 -16.91
CA TYR A 729 8.51 37.34 -18.32
C TYR A 729 9.41 36.45 -19.15
N SER A 730 8.91 36.06 -20.34
CA SER A 730 9.68 35.46 -21.41
C SER A 730 9.29 36.08 -22.75
N VAL A 731 10.12 35.84 -23.76
CA VAL A 731 9.90 36.37 -25.13
C VAL A 731 10.14 35.25 -26.14
N ILE A 732 9.21 35.10 -27.09
CA ILE A 732 9.23 34.08 -28.14
C ILE A 732 9.23 34.78 -29.49
N ALA A 733 10.22 34.50 -30.34
CA ALA A 733 10.24 35.00 -31.70
C ALA A 733 9.69 33.93 -32.67
N SER A 734 9.04 34.37 -33.74
CA SER A 734 8.55 33.49 -34.82
C SER A 734 8.82 34.12 -36.19
N ASN A 735 8.96 33.30 -37.24
CA ASN A 735 9.09 33.69 -38.65
C ASN A 735 8.19 32.78 -39.52
N ASP A 736 8.30 32.91 -40.84
CA ASP A 736 7.54 32.08 -41.79
C ASP A 736 7.82 30.56 -41.68
N GLU A 737 8.97 30.18 -41.06
CA GLU A 737 9.37 28.79 -40.84
C GLU A 737 8.78 28.22 -39.56
N GLY A 738 8.24 29.07 -38.67
CA GLY A 738 7.59 28.64 -37.45
C GLY A 738 7.97 29.41 -36.19
N VAL A 739 7.50 28.88 -35.06
CA VAL A 739 7.74 29.43 -33.73
C VAL A 739 9.13 29.01 -33.26
N GLY A 740 9.94 29.97 -32.81
CA GLY A 740 11.25 29.73 -32.31
C GLY A 740 11.31 29.26 -30.85
N ARG A 741 12.54 29.16 -30.32
CA ARG A 741 12.74 28.83 -28.90
C ARG A 741 12.35 30.02 -28.02
N GLU A 742 11.75 29.71 -26.90
CA GLU A 742 11.41 30.66 -25.86
C GLU A 742 12.71 31.13 -25.15
N SER A 743 12.78 32.41 -24.76
CA SER A 743 13.87 32.92 -23.95
C SER A 743 13.91 32.29 -22.56
N LYS A 744 14.99 32.50 -21.81
CA LYS A 744 14.97 32.32 -20.36
C LYS A 744 13.87 33.20 -19.75
N VAL A 745 13.30 32.72 -18.63
CA VAL A 745 12.39 33.52 -17.82
C VAL A 745 13.21 34.56 -17.03
N VAL A 746 12.72 35.79 -16.98
CA VAL A 746 13.25 36.87 -16.13
C VAL A 746 12.12 37.40 -15.26
N GLU A 747 12.45 37.81 -14.05
CA GLU A 747 11.45 38.24 -13.07
C GLU A 747 11.51 39.75 -12.82
N ALA A 748 10.40 40.34 -12.39
CA ALA A 748 10.33 41.69 -11.88
C ALA A 748 9.32 41.75 -10.73
N TYR A 749 9.70 42.38 -9.64
CA TYR A 749 8.77 42.70 -8.57
C TYR A 749 8.26 44.13 -8.75
N VAL A 750 6.93 44.35 -8.74
CA VAL A 750 6.32 45.67 -8.87
C VAL A 750 5.24 45.92 -7.82
N GLY A 751 4.98 47.21 -7.56
CA GLY A 751 3.96 47.61 -6.61
C GLY A 751 4.53 47.97 -5.22
N GLU A 752 3.67 47.95 -4.21
CA GLU A 752 4.06 48.21 -2.82
C GLU A 752 4.81 47.03 -2.22
N ASP A 753 5.98 47.31 -1.62
CA ASP A 753 6.78 46.32 -0.95
C ASP A 753 6.84 46.57 0.56
N THR A 754 7.15 45.52 1.32
CA THR A 754 7.29 45.64 2.77
C THR A 754 8.57 46.34 3.16
N PRO A 755 8.52 47.25 4.15
CA PRO A 755 9.74 47.87 4.68
C PRO A 755 10.73 46.81 5.19
N ALA A 756 12.02 47.03 4.97
CA ALA A 756 13.04 46.19 5.54
C ALA A 756 12.98 46.19 7.07
N LYS A 757 13.50 45.15 7.68
CA LYS A 757 13.50 44.96 9.12
C LYS A 757 14.25 46.11 9.81
N VAL A 758 13.64 46.69 10.85
CA VAL A 758 14.29 47.68 11.72
C VAL A 758 15.57 47.11 12.32
N GLN A 759 16.65 47.87 12.23
CA GLN A 759 17.98 47.45 12.69
C GLN A 759 18.52 48.35 13.81
N ASN A 760 19.54 47.86 14.52
CA ASN A 760 20.26 48.57 15.58
C ASN A 760 19.35 49.15 16.68
N ILE A 761 18.30 48.40 17.07
CA ILE A 761 17.42 48.81 18.16
C ILE A 761 18.25 48.79 19.46
N LYS A 762 18.38 49.98 20.07
CA LYS A 762 19.02 50.20 21.37
C LYS A 762 18.02 50.83 22.33
N TYR A 763 18.16 50.53 23.61
CA TYR A 763 17.39 51.20 24.66
C TYR A 763 18.31 51.77 25.76
N SER A 764 17.89 52.83 26.36
CA SER A 764 18.45 53.38 27.59
C SER A 764 17.33 53.66 28.58
N VAL A 765 17.62 53.58 29.86
CA VAL A 765 16.66 53.89 30.95
C VAL A 765 17.24 54.97 31.79
N ASP A 766 16.52 56.09 31.92
CA ASP A 766 16.87 57.19 32.80
C ASP A 766 15.59 57.69 33.53
N ASN A 767 15.61 57.67 34.84
CA ASN A 767 14.47 58.14 35.72
C ASN A 767 13.13 57.53 35.30
N ASP A 768 13.05 56.20 35.15
CA ASP A 768 11.87 55.45 34.72
C ASP A 768 11.40 55.75 33.28
N VAL A 769 12.14 56.50 32.51
CA VAL A 769 11.89 56.72 31.09
C VAL A 769 12.76 55.81 30.24
N ILE A 770 12.11 55.01 29.43
CA ILE A 770 12.79 54.15 28.43
C ILE A 770 12.85 54.91 27.10
N THR A 771 14.08 55.16 26.64
CA THR A 771 14.32 55.73 25.31
C THR A 771 14.76 54.61 24.36
N LEU A 772 14.06 54.47 23.23
CA LEU A 772 14.40 53.56 22.15
C LEU A 772 14.99 54.34 20.97
N THR A 773 16.08 53.84 20.42
CA THR A 773 16.69 54.37 19.20
C THR A 773 16.93 53.23 18.21
N TRP A 774 16.80 53.49 16.93
CA TRP A 774 17.02 52.51 15.85
C TRP A 774 17.49 53.23 14.59
N ASP A 775 18.03 52.48 13.62
CA ASP A 775 18.37 53.06 12.32
C ASP A 775 17.11 53.30 11.48
N PRO A 776 17.04 54.41 10.71
CA PRO A 776 15.93 54.61 9.79
C PRO A 776 15.81 53.47 8.79
N VAL A 777 14.60 52.98 8.57
CA VAL A 777 14.34 52.01 7.49
C VAL A 777 14.32 52.78 6.17
N THR A 778 15.34 52.60 5.36
CA THR A 778 15.51 53.30 4.07
C THR A 778 15.42 52.34 2.87
N THR A 779 15.24 51.04 3.13
CA THR A 779 15.18 50.00 2.11
C THR A 779 13.92 49.15 2.30
N VAL A 780 13.58 48.40 1.29
CA VAL A 780 12.47 47.43 1.27
C VAL A 780 13.03 46.00 1.13
N SER A 781 12.16 45.02 1.37
CA SER A 781 12.57 43.61 1.43
C SER A 781 12.91 43.01 0.06
N MET A 782 12.30 43.52 -1.03
CA MET A 782 12.39 42.96 -2.39
C MET A 782 12.89 43.95 -3.45
N GLU A 783 13.61 45.00 -3.05
CA GLU A 783 14.16 46.05 -3.91
C GLU A 783 13.14 46.91 -4.67
N ALA A 784 11.83 46.86 -4.32
CA ALA A 784 10.80 47.72 -4.85
C ALA A 784 10.72 49.05 -4.03
N ILE A 785 9.63 49.81 -4.16
CA ILE A 785 9.49 51.09 -3.45
C ILE A 785 8.77 50.91 -2.12
N CYS A 786 9.39 51.45 -1.07
CA CYS A 786 8.66 51.85 0.14
C CYS A 786 8.11 53.26 0.00
N LEU A 787 6.82 53.45 0.02
CA LEU A 787 6.21 54.77 0.20
C LEU A 787 6.50 55.26 1.63
N MET A 788 7.66 55.87 1.83
CA MET A 788 8.14 56.33 3.16
C MET A 788 7.13 57.13 3.93
N ALA A 789 6.21 57.83 3.25
CA ALA A 789 5.10 58.57 3.88
C ALA A 789 4.07 57.66 4.60
N LYS A 790 4.10 56.34 4.41
CA LYS A 790 3.18 55.38 5.02
C LYS A 790 3.84 54.37 5.94
N CYS A 791 5.17 54.47 6.16
CA CYS A 791 5.86 53.59 7.09
C CYS A 791 5.54 54.02 8.53
N HIS A 792 4.82 53.14 9.24
CA HIS A 792 4.51 53.28 10.65
C HIS A 792 5.27 52.25 11.46
N ILE A 793 5.88 52.71 12.58
CA ILE A 793 6.51 51.81 13.54
C ILE A 793 5.54 51.67 14.71
N THR A 794 5.08 50.44 14.96
CA THR A 794 4.17 50.13 16.07
C THR A 794 4.98 49.59 17.24
N PHE A 795 4.77 50.19 18.43
CA PHE A 795 5.40 49.74 19.66
C PHE A 795 4.40 48.92 20.47
N MET A 796 4.78 47.75 20.88
CA MET A 796 4.02 46.94 21.82
C MET A 796 4.73 46.93 23.18
N ARG A 797 4.02 47.34 24.24
CA ARG A 797 4.48 47.22 25.62
C ARG A 797 4.04 45.89 26.21
N PHE A 798 4.98 45.03 26.57
CA PHE A 798 4.69 43.85 27.33
C PHE A 798 4.88 44.09 28.83
N THR A 799 3.81 44.01 29.64
CA THR A 799 3.90 43.95 31.09
C THR A 799 4.33 42.56 31.51
N ARG A 800 5.37 42.45 32.37
CA ARG A 800 5.97 41.23 32.82
C ARG A 800 4.95 40.35 33.56
N ALA A 801 4.52 39.24 32.93
CA ALA A 801 4.11 38.07 33.68
C ALA A 801 5.36 37.19 33.89
N ILE A 802 5.58 36.76 35.10
CA ILE A 802 6.68 35.83 35.44
C ILE A 802 6.39 34.51 34.74
N LEU A 803 7.15 34.17 33.72
CA LEU A 803 7.15 32.82 33.13
C LEU A 803 8.54 32.44 32.63
N VAL A 804 8.86 31.26 32.95
CA VAL A 804 10.03 30.41 32.63
C VAL A 804 10.44 30.57 31.15
N PRO A 805 11.74 30.52 30.78
CA PRO A 805 12.19 30.87 29.45
C PRO A 805 11.96 29.72 28.45
N THR A 806 11.10 29.93 27.48
CA THR A 806 11.19 29.24 26.20
C THR A 806 11.42 30.34 25.13
N TRP A 807 12.54 30.23 24.47
CA TRP A 807 12.92 31.07 23.34
C TRP A 807 12.01 30.69 22.16
N ASN A 808 11.30 31.65 21.57
CA ASN A 808 11.27 31.83 20.12
C ASN A 808 10.31 32.96 19.71
N SER A 809 10.84 33.76 18.79
CA SER A 809 10.17 34.73 17.90
C SER A 809 9.59 36.00 18.51
N LEU A 810 10.39 37.05 18.49
CA LEU A 810 9.89 38.43 18.33
C LEU A 810 9.46 38.60 16.88
N ILE A 811 8.19 38.74 16.62
CA ILE A 811 7.67 39.31 15.37
C ILE A 811 7.42 40.80 15.65
N VAL A 812 8.15 41.60 14.93
CA VAL A 812 7.89 43.07 14.83
C VAL A 812 7.17 43.32 13.55
#